data_9ecbb0a6935ade590a65aea4e1506924
#
_entry.id   9ecbb0a6935ade590a65aea4e1506924
#
_cell.length_a   1.000
_cell.length_b   1.000
_cell.length_c   1.000
_cell.angle_alpha   90.00
_cell.angle_beta   90.00
_cell.angle_gamma   90.00
#
_symmetry.space_group_name_H-M   'P 1'
#
loop_
_entity.id
_entity.type
_entity.pdbx_description
1 polymer ?
#
loop_
_entity_poly.entity_id
_entity_poly.type
_entity_poly.pdbx_seq_one_letter_code
_entity_poly.pdbx_strand_id
1 'polypeptide(L)'
;MSEDARVVIIGGGVAGASIAYHLVHRGWEDVLLLDRGELTSGSTFHSAGLVGQLRSTLTLTRMMMYGVDLYRRLKEETELDPGWHEVGSLRLASSEERMEELRRLSGWGKTFGLPLEIISTDEALERFPLFDPDGVIGAAYLPTDGWLDPSSLTFALAQGARAGGAQIRTGARVTGIETDGGRVRGVVLGEDDRIRTDIVVNAGGIWAHELGALAGVTVPVIPMAHQFLVTKPLEGVRREFPTLRDPDLLVYFREDAGGLVAGGYERDPASWGLDGIPPDFNHRLLEGDWPRFEPLSEGAMKRVPSLQTAEIVTLINGPEAFTPDGEFILGESDVRGFFVAAGFCAHGIAGAGGVGRLMAEWIVDGEPGMDAWKMDIRRFGSHYRSRRYALERTHEIYSTYYDIHYPNEERRAARGLRLSPAYPRLESLGAEFGEKSGWERPNWFRSNEQGSLEEWRPRGWAGRHWSTAIPKEHLATRERAGLFDETSFAKIEVSGPGACAFLQRLCDNHVDRPVGMVVYTSMLNSGGGIECDFTVTRLDDDRFRIVTGTAFGDHDLGWIRKHRPDDDVRVRDLTSAYACLGLWGPQARDILQSVSDDDLSNEAFRYMRAREITVGQVPCLALRVTYVGELGWELYPRMELGIRLWDTLMEAGRPHGLIPAGYRAIDSMRLEKGYRVWSADITPETDPLEAGLGFAVKFDKGVDFIGKAALERKTSEGPSRRLCCLVLDDHTAVALGNEPVRAEGEIVGRVTSGGQGYSVGASIAYAYLPAELSTPGTGVEVEVFGRWEPARVTQEPLFDPKGDRIRS
;
A
#
# COMPACT_ATOMS: atom_id res chain seq x y z
N MET A 1 -11.22 15.60 40.05
CA MET A 1 -10.39 14.37 40.26
C MET A 1 -10.00 13.87 38.91
N SER A 2 -8.73 13.62 38.69
CA SER A 2 -8.30 13.05 37.42
C SER A 2 -8.81 11.60 37.35
N GLU A 3 -9.55 11.29 36.32
CA GLU A 3 -9.95 9.94 35.99
C GLU A 3 -8.82 9.26 35.22
N ASP A 4 -8.66 7.95 35.34
CA ASP A 4 -7.64 7.18 34.64
C ASP A 4 -8.33 6.19 33.71
N ALA A 5 -7.80 6.01 32.47
CA ALA A 5 -8.21 5.00 31.53
C ALA A 5 -6.98 4.35 30.89
N ARG A 6 -7.00 3.06 30.64
CA ARG A 6 -5.91 2.35 29.98
C ARG A 6 -5.80 2.77 28.50
N VAL A 7 -6.95 2.97 27.86
CA VAL A 7 -7.07 3.45 26.50
C VAL A 7 -8.29 4.35 26.35
N VAL A 8 -8.14 5.47 25.64
CA VAL A 8 -9.22 6.37 25.27
C VAL A 8 -9.42 6.31 23.75
N ILE A 9 -10.60 5.88 23.32
CA ILE A 9 -11.01 5.85 21.91
C ILE A 9 -11.89 7.09 21.67
N ILE A 10 -11.53 7.93 20.70
CA ILE A 10 -12.25 9.16 20.36
C ILE A 10 -13.03 8.95 19.06
N GLY A 11 -14.36 8.84 19.16
CA GLY A 11 -15.29 8.64 18.06
C GLY A 11 -16.14 7.37 18.23
N GLY A 12 -17.45 7.55 18.40
CA GLY A 12 -18.45 6.50 18.58
C GLY A 12 -19.11 6.03 17.28
N GLY A 13 -18.42 6.15 16.16
CA GLY A 13 -18.79 5.52 14.91
C GLY A 13 -18.49 4.02 14.91
N VAL A 14 -18.77 3.35 13.78
CA VAL A 14 -18.60 1.89 13.65
C VAL A 14 -17.16 1.43 13.93
N ALA A 15 -16.15 2.21 13.55
CA ALA A 15 -14.74 1.85 13.79
C ALA A 15 -14.38 1.91 15.28
N GLY A 16 -14.72 3.00 15.97
CA GLY A 16 -14.45 3.13 17.41
C GLY A 16 -15.18 2.10 18.26
N ALA A 17 -16.46 1.82 17.95
CA ALA A 17 -17.22 0.77 18.59
C ALA A 17 -16.59 -0.62 18.36
N SER A 18 -16.11 -0.89 17.15
CA SER A 18 -15.43 -2.15 16.82
C SER A 18 -14.10 -2.30 17.55
N ILE A 19 -13.30 -1.23 17.66
CA ILE A 19 -12.02 -1.25 18.40
C ILE A 19 -12.29 -1.52 19.88
N ALA A 20 -13.28 -0.83 20.49
CA ALA A 20 -13.67 -1.07 21.88
C ALA A 20 -14.10 -2.52 22.11
N TYR A 21 -14.95 -3.07 21.22
CA TYR A 21 -15.39 -4.46 21.25
C TYR A 21 -14.20 -5.43 21.23
N HIS A 22 -13.26 -5.27 20.32
CA HIS A 22 -12.13 -6.20 20.20
C HIS A 22 -11.11 -6.07 21.34
N LEU A 23 -10.90 -4.87 21.89
CA LEU A 23 -10.02 -4.69 23.04
C LEU A 23 -10.54 -5.43 24.28
N VAL A 24 -11.84 -5.31 24.62
CA VAL A 24 -12.40 -6.04 25.76
C VAL A 24 -12.42 -7.55 25.52
N HIS A 25 -12.62 -8.03 24.28
CA HIS A 25 -12.54 -9.44 23.93
C HIS A 25 -11.11 -10.00 24.01
N ARG A 26 -10.09 -9.13 23.97
CA ARG A 26 -8.69 -9.47 24.26
C ARG A 26 -8.35 -9.34 25.75
N GLY A 27 -9.35 -9.16 26.62
CA GLY A 27 -9.18 -9.07 28.06
C GLY A 27 -8.63 -7.72 28.55
N TRP A 28 -8.76 -6.65 27.75
CA TRP A 28 -8.40 -5.32 28.23
C TRP A 28 -9.50 -4.71 29.07
N GLU A 29 -9.13 -4.25 30.25
CA GLU A 29 -9.95 -3.49 31.18
C GLU A 29 -9.70 -1.99 31.01
N ASP A 30 -10.56 -1.15 31.58
CA ASP A 30 -10.47 0.32 31.55
C ASP A 30 -10.41 0.92 30.14
N VAL A 31 -11.19 0.34 29.21
CA VAL A 31 -11.42 0.85 27.86
C VAL A 31 -12.49 1.93 27.93
N LEU A 32 -12.16 3.16 27.50
CA LEU A 32 -13.09 4.28 27.46
C LEU A 32 -13.29 4.77 26.02
N LEU A 33 -14.54 4.75 25.55
CA LEU A 33 -14.92 5.33 24.27
C LEU A 33 -15.65 6.66 24.53
N LEU A 34 -15.20 7.72 23.89
CA LEU A 34 -15.76 9.07 23.94
C LEU A 34 -16.34 9.48 22.59
N ASP A 35 -17.55 10.01 22.59
CA ASP A 35 -18.12 10.67 21.42
C ASP A 35 -18.65 12.06 21.77
N ARG A 36 -18.43 13.03 20.89
CA ARG A 36 -18.92 14.41 21.04
C ARG A 36 -20.45 14.54 20.96
N GLY A 37 -21.09 13.62 20.26
CA GLY A 37 -22.52 13.49 20.08
C GLY A 37 -23.02 12.15 20.61
N GLU A 38 -23.98 11.56 19.92
CA GLU A 38 -24.44 10.20 20.16
C GLU A 38 -23.67 9.21 19.27
N LEU A 39 -23.73 7.92 19.60
CA LEU A 39 -23.17 6.88 18.73
C LEU A 39 -23.75 7.01 17.32
N THR A 40 -22.94 6.70 16.31
CA THR A 40 -23.26 6.75 14.88
C THR A 40 -23.44 8.14 14.27
N SER A 41 -23.41 9.21 15.04
CA SER A 41 -23.78 10.57 14.60
C SER A 41 -22.80 11.24 13.60
N GLY A 42 -21.69 10.59 13.26
CA GLY A 42 -20.78 10.98 12.16
C GLY A 42 -21.21 10.41 10.81
N SER A 43 -20.26 9.91 10.00
CA SER A 43 -20.55 9.31 8.67
C SER A 43 -21.27 7.96 8.74
N THR A 44 -21.33 7.30 9.90
CA THR A 44 -21.88 5.96 10.03
C THR A 44 -23.38 5.91 9.71
N PHE A 45 -24.21 6.84 10.25
CA PHE A 45 -25.68 6.75 10.12
C PHE A 45 -26.18 6.93 8.69
N HIS A 46 -25.43 7.62 7.84
CA HIS A 46 -25.82 7.88 6.46
C HIS A 46 -25.07 7.02 5.43
N SER A 47 -24.36 5.98 5.87
CA SER A 47 -23.71 5.05 4.94
C SER A 47 -24.73 4.17 4.24
N ALA A 48 -24.50 3.87 2.96
CA ALA A 48 -25.38 3.01 2.16
C ALA A 48 -25.38 1.53 2.62
N GLY A 49 -24.48 1.12 3.49
CA GLY A 49 -24.45 -0.19 4.14
C GLY A 49 -24.01 -1.38 3.29
N LEU A 50 -23.48 -1.16 2.07
CA LEU A 50 -22.98 -2.25 1.21
C LEU A 50 -21.71 -2.87 1.81
N VAL A 51 -21.67 -4.20 1.86
CA VAL A 51 -20.54 -4.99 2.34
C VAL A 51 -20.04 -5.90 1.24
N GLY A 52 -18.87 -5.59 0.70
CA GLY A 52 -18.16 -6.43 -0.26
C GLY A 52 -16.81 -6.83 0.27
N GLN A 53 -16.41 -8.08 0.04
CA GLN A 53 -15.22 -8.67 0.66
C GLN A 53 -13.96 -8.52 -0.17
N LEU A 54 -14.04 -8.71 -1.48
CA LEU A 54 -12.86 -8.66 -2.35
C LEU A 54 -12.31 -7.23 -2.49
N ARG A 55 -11.00 -7.06 -2.22
CA ARG A 55 -10.26 -5.80 -2.30
C ARG A 55 -8.95 -5.97 -3.08
N SER A 56 -8.26 -4.85 -3.30
CA SER A 56 -7.00 -4.77 -4.05
C SER A 56 -5.82 -5.50 -3.39
N THR A 57 -5.90 -5.82 -2.11
CA THR A 57 -4.86 -6.52 -1.36
C THR A 57 -5.41 -7.70 -0.59
N LEU A 58 -4.52 -8.68 -0.32
CA LEU A 58 -4.85 -9.82 0.52
C LEU A 58 -5.26 -9.38 1.94
N THR A 59 -4.51 -8.45 2.53
CA THR A 59 -4.78 -7.94 3.89
C THR A 59 -6.15 -7.32 4.00
N LEU A 60 -6.49 -6.37 3.11
CA LEU A 60 -7.81 -5.75 3.10
C LEU A 60 -8.93 -6.79 2.87
N THR A 61 -8.71 -7.74 1.96
CA THR A 61 -9.69 -8.81 1.71
C THR A 61 -9.91 -9.67 2.96
N ARG A 62 -8.84 -10.09 3.65
CA ARG A 62 -8.93 -10.83 4.93
C ARG A 62 -9.66 -10.02 6.01
N MET A 63 -9.43 -8.72 6.08
CA MET A 63 -10.14 -7.84 7.01
C MET A 63 -11.65 -7.80 6.72
N MET A 64 -12.04 -7.71 5.44
CA MET A 64 -13.45 -7.72 5.05
C MET A 64 -14.10 -9.10 5.28
N MET A 65 -13.40 -10.19 4.98
CA MET A 65 -13.86 -11.57 5.26
C MET A 65 -14.10 -11.76 6.76
N TYR A 66 -13.14 -11.33 7.59
CA TYR A 66 -13.32 -11.36 9.05
C TYR A 66 -14.52 -10.52 9.50
N GLY A 67 -14.75 -9.35 8.86
CA GLY A 67 -15.92 -8.51 9.13
C GLY A 67 -17.21 -9.26 8.88
N VAL A 68 -17.35 -9.93 7.73
CA VAL A 68 -18.54 -10.74 7.41
C VAL A 68 -18.72 -11.88 8.40
N ASP A 69 -17.66 -12.59 8.76
CA ASP A 69 -17.73 -13.67 9.77
C ASP A 69 -18.17 -13.14 11.15
N LEU A 70 -17.70 -11.95 11.54
CA LEU A 70 -18.16 -11.29 12.76
C LEU A 70 -19.64 -10.93 12.67
N TYR A 71 -20.09 -10.34 11.55
CA TYR A 71 -21.49 -9.88 11.42
C TYR A 71 -22.49 -11.04 11.46
N ARG A 72 -22.13 -12.22 10.97
CA ARG A 72 -22.95 -13.45 11.05
C ARG A 72 -23.21 -13.88 12.48
N ARG A 73 -22.23 -13.75 13.39
CA ARG A 73 -22.31 -14.23 14.77
C ARG A 73 -22.63 -13.16 15.81
N LEU A 74 -22.55 -11.87 15.43
CA LEU A 74 -22.62 -10.75 16.38
C LEU A 74 -23.94 -10.69 17.15
N LYS A 75 -25.05 -11.10 16.52
CA LYS A 75 -26.36 -11.22 17.16
C LYS A 75 -26.35 -12.20 18.34
N GLU A 76 -25.68 -13.33 18.17
CA GLU A 76 -25.56 -14.36 19.23
C GLU A 76 -24.65 -13.88 20.36
N GLU A 77 -23.59 -13.13 20.03
CA GLU A 77 -22.62 -12.64 21.01
C GLU A 77 -23.11 -11.41 21.80
N THR A 78 -23.98 -10.59 21.23
CA THR A 78 -24.38 -9.29 21.81
C THR A 78 -25.85 -9.14 22.10
N GLU A 79 -26.68 -10.10 21.70
CA GLU A 79 -28.14 -10.08 21.73
C GLU A 79 -28.79 -8.98 20.86
N LEU A 80 -27.98 -8.22 20.10
CA LEU A 80 -28.43 -7.20 19.13
C LEU A 80 -28.17 -7.63 17.71
N ASP A 81 -29.19 -7.50 16.86
CA ASP A 81 -29.08 -7.82 15.43
C ASP A 81 -28.33 -6.72 14.70
N PRO A 82 -27.18 -7.01 14.05
CA PRO A 82 -26.44 -6.02 13.24
C PRO A 82 -27.16 -5.67 11.92
N GLY A 83 -28.29 -6.32 11.60
CA GLY A 83 -29.02 -6.12 10.36
C GLY A 83 -28.29 -6.68 9.14
N TRP A 84 -27.50 -7.77 9.28
CA TRP A 84 -26.77 -8.39 8.20
C TRP A 84 -27.66 -9.21 7.27
N HIS A 85 -27.58 -8.93 5.96
CA HIS A 85 -28.26 -9.65 4.88
C HIS A 85 -27.25 -10.17 3.87
N GLU A 86 -26.99 -11.48 3.91
CA GLU A 86 -26.09 -12.15 2.96
C GLU A 86 -26.88 -12.51 1.70
N VAL A 87 -26.91 -11.58 0.77
CA VAL A 87 -27.68 -11.68 -0.48
C VAL A 87 -26.81 -11.78 -1.73
N GLY A 88 -25.50 -11.73 -1.54
CA GLY A 88 -24.53 -11.65 -2.63
C GLY A 88 -24.32 -10.25 -3.20
N SER A 89 -23.36 -10.15 -4.12
CA SER A 89 -23.12 -8.96 -4.91
C SER A 89 -22.89 -9.27 -6.37
N LEU A 90 -23.41 -8.41 -7.26
CA LEU A 90 -23.17 -8.42 -8.70
C LEU A 90 -22.32 -7.20 -9.07
N ARG A 91 -21.32 -7.42 -9.94
CA ARG A 91 -20.57 -6.35 -10.59
C ARG A 91 -20.63 -6.56 -12.10
N LEU A 92 -21.31 -5.66 -12.81
CA LEU A 92 -21.53 -5.75 -14.24
C LEU A 92 -20.28 -5.34 -15.03
N ALA A 93 -20.17 -5.87 -16.25
CA ALA A 93 -19.22 -5.45 -17.26
C ALA A 93 -19.95 -5.07 -18.53
N SER A 94 -19.75 -3.85 -18.98
CA SER A 94 -20.32 -3.31 -20.24
C SER A 94 -19.24 -3.07 -21.30
N SER A 95 -18.02 -3.54 -21.09
CA SER A 95 -16.91 -3.52 -22.04
C SER A 95 -16.02 -4.74 -21.87
N GLU A 96 -15.28 -5.13 -22.92
CA GLU A 96 -14.30 -6.23 -22.83
C GLU A 96 -13.19 -5.90 -21.81
N GLU A 97 -12.77 -4.65 -21.72
CA GLU A 97 -11.77 -4.20 -20.76
C GLU A 97 -12.26 -4.40 -19.31
N ARG A 98 -13.54 -4.07 -19.03
CA ARG A 98 -14.13 -4.34 -17.71
C ARG A 98 -14.27 -5.84 -17.46
N MET A 99 -14.59 -6.63 -18.47
CA MET A 99 -14.65 -8.08 -18.35
C MET A 99 -13.26 -8.69 -18.06
N GLU A 100 -12.18 -8.15 -18.64
CA GLU A 100 -10.82 -8.54 -18.27
C GLU A 100 -10.50 -8.22 -16.81
N GLU A 101 -10.95 -7.06 -16.30
CA GLU A 101 -10.85 -6.75 -14.87
C GLU A 101 -11.56 -7.81 -14.02
N LEU A 102 -12.80 -8.16 -14.37
CA LEU A 102 -13.57 -9.16 -13.61
C LEU A 102 -12.91 -10.53 -13.64
N ARG A 103 -12.35 -10.95 -14.77
CA ARG A 103 -11.59 -12.22 -14.89
C ARG A 103 -10.35 -12.20 -13.96
N ARG A 104 -9.62 -11.08 -13.92
CA ARG A 104 -8.49 -10.91 -13.00
C ARG A 104 -8.93 -10.97 -11.55
N LEU A 105 -10.02 -10.29 -11.20
CA LEU A 105 -10.60 -10.31 -9.85
C LEU A 105 -11.08 -11.73 -9.45
N SER A 106 -11.61 -12.52 -10.39
CA SER A 106 -11.96 -13.93 -10.14
C SER A 106 -10.72 -14.76 -9.80
N GLY A 107 -9.59 -14.54 -10.49
CA GLY A 107 -8.30 -15.13 -10.12
C GLY A 107 -7.89 -14.77 -8.68
N TRP A 108 -8.00 -13.49 -8.30
CA TRP A 108 -7.74 -13.06 -6.92
C TRP A 108 -8.70 -13.71 -5.92
N GLY A 109 -9.98 -13.86 -6.28
CA GLY A 109 -10.96 -14.57 -5.46
C GLY A 109 -10.46 -15.97 -5.10
N LYS A 110 -9.97 -16.73 -6.09
CA LYS A 110 -9.39 -18.07 -5.89
C LYS A 110 -8.19 -18.04 -4.93
N THR A 111 -7.29 -17.06 -5.12
CA THR A 111 -6.11 -16.86 -4.26
C THR A 111 -6.48 -16.53 -2.81
N PHE A 112 -7.54 -15.74 -2.62
CA PHE A 112 -7.94 -15.23 -1.31
C PHE A 112 -8.97 -16.12 -0.61
N GLY A 113 -9.46 -17.17 -1.29
CA GLY A 113 -10.45 -18.12 -0.75
C GLY A 113 -11.89 -17.59 -0.82
N LEU A 114 -12.18 -16.70 -1.78
CA LEU A 114 -13.54 -16.19 -2.04
C LEU A 114 -14.16 -16.88 -3.25
N PRO A 115 -15.45 -17.34 -3.18
CA PRO A 115 -16.15 -17.99 -4.26
C PRO A 115 -16.69 -16.99 -5.30
N LEU A 116 -15.79 -16.20 -5.92
CA LEU A 116 -16.16 -15.24 -6.96
C LEU A 116 -16.32 -15.96 -8.30
N GLU A 117 -17.50 -15.86 -8.86
CA GLU A 117 -17.88 -16.47 -10.12
C GLU A 117 -18.01 -15.44 -11.23
N ILE A 118 -17.51 -15.78 -12.43
CA ILE A 118 -17.84 -15.04 -13.65
C ILE A 118 -19.07 -15.69 -14.25
N ILE A 119 -20.12 -14.90 -14.42
CA ILE A 119 -21.44 -15.36 -14.90
C ILE A 119 -21.88 -14.60 -16.16
N SER A 120 -22.77 -15.20 -16.92
CA SER A 120 -23.39 -14.58 -18.09
C SER A 120 -24.34 -13.43 -17.72
N THR A 121 -24.70 -12.62 -18.70
CA THR A 121 -25.73 -11.58 -18.54
C THR A 121 -27.08 -12.15 -18.14
N ASP A 122 -27.47 -13.30 -18.73
CA ASP A 122 -28.73 -13.99 -18.42
C ASP A 122 -28.76 -14.47 -16.97
N GLU A 123 -27.70 -15.11 -16.49
CA GLU A 123 -27.57 -15.56 -15.09
C GLU A 123 -27.57 -14.38 -14.10
N ALA A 124 -26.99 -13.22 -14.49
CA ALA A 124 -27.05 -12.00 -13.69
C ALA A 124 -28.48 -11.45 -13.64
N LEU A 125 -29.20 -11.46 -14.79
CA LEU A 125 -30.59 -11.01 -14.89
C LEU A 125 -31.54 -11.91 -14.08
N GLU A 126 -31.32 -13.22 -14.03
CA GLU A 126 -32.08 -14.12 -13.14
C GLU A 126 -31.95 -13.71 -11.65
N ARG A 127 -30.77 -13.22 -11.22
CA ARG A 127 -30.52 -12.78 -9.84
C ARG A 127 -31.04 -11.39 -9.51
N PHE A 128 -31.03 -10.48 -10.52
CA PHE A 128 -31.51 -9.11 -10.37
C PHE A 128 -32.34 -8.70 -11.61
N PRO A 129 -33.61 -9.11 -11.72
CA PRO A 129 -34.43 -8.95 -12.93
C PRO A 129 -34.80 -7.53 -13.33
N LEU A 130 -34.47 -6.54 -12.52
CA LEU A 130 -34.81 -5.14 -12.75
C LEU A 130 -33.79 -4.37 -13.59
N PHE A 131 -32.57 -4.92 -13.80
CA PHE A 131 -31.62 -4.20 -14.63
C PHE A 131 -31.85 -4.41 -16.12
N ASP A 132 -31.58 -3.38 -16.91
CA ASP A 132 -31.59 -3.47 -18.37
C ASP A 132 -30.26 -4.16 -18.83
N PRO A 133 -30.34 -5.33 -19.52
CA PRO A 133 -29.18 -6.05 -20.00
C PRO A 133 -28.49 -5.42 -21.21
N ASP A 134 -29.05 -4.36 -21.80
CA ASP A 134 -28.46 -3.75 -22.99
C ASP A 134 -27.02 -3.26 -22.72
N GLY A 135 -26.11 -3.69 -23.61
CA GLY A 135 -24.68 -3.41 -23.50
C GLY A 135 -23.93 -4.15 -22.39
N VAL A 136 -24.58 -4.98 -21.58
CA VAL A 136 -23.91 -5.83 -20.58
C VAL A 136 -23.43 -7.11 -21.23
N ILE A 137 -22.15 -7.45 -21.06
CA ILE A 137 -21.52 -8.63 -21.65
C ILE A 137 -21.25 -9.75 -20.64
N GLY A 138 -21.45 -9.49 -19.36
CA GLY A 138 -21.32 -10.45 -18.27
C GLY A 138 -21.20 -9.77 -16.92
N ALA A 139 -21.00 -10.55 -15.88
CA ALA A 139 -20.87 -10.05 -14.50
C ALA A 139 -19.92 -10.93 -13.66
N ALA A 140 -19.45 -10.38 -12.55
CA ALA A 140 -18.90 -11.13 -11.43
C ALA A 140 -19.93 -11.23 -10.32
N TYR A 141 -20.11 -12.41 -9.74
CA TYR A 141 -21.02 -12.69 -8.62
C TYR A 141 -20.24 -13.25 -7.43
N LEU A 142 -20.41 -12.63 -6.27
CA LEU A 142 -19.85 -13.11 -5.01
C LEU A 142 -20.99 -13.40 -4.03
N PRO A 143 -21.35 -14.67 -3.78
CA PRO A 143 -22.54 -15.04 -3.01
C PRO A 143 -22.48 -14.68 -1.53
N THR A 144 -21.28 -14.52 -0.95
CA THR A 144 -21.05 -14.24 0.46
C THR A 144 -21.00 -12.75 0.82
N ASP A 145 -21.16 -11.87 -0.16
CA ASP A 145 -21.34 -10.44 0.03
C ASP A 145 -22.78 -10.10 0.44
N GLY A 146 -23.03 -8.84 0.80
CA GLY A 146 -24.36 -8.41 1.15
C GLY A 146 -24.44 -6.95 1.56
N TRP A 147 -25.36 -6.67 2.47
CA TRP A 147 -25.55 -5.34 3.07
C TRP A 147 -26.06 -5.44 4.50
N LEU A 148 -25.95 -4.37 5.25
CA LEU A 148 -26.44 -4.28 6.62
C LEU A 148 -26.87 -2.86 6.97
N ASP A 149 -27.56 -2.70 8.12
CA ASP A 149 -27.83 -1.40 8.72
C ASP A 149 -26.62 -0.90 9.52
N PRO A 150 -25.97 0.21 9.11
CA PRO A 150 -24.75 0.69 9.76
C PRO A 150 -24.90 1.07 11.22
N SER A 151 -26.06 1.60 11.60
CA SER A 151 -26.34 1.97 12.99
C SER A 151 -26.56 0.74 13.87
N SER A 152 -27.32 -0.24 13.39
CA SER A 152 -27.54 -1.50 14.10
C SER A 152 -26.23 -2.26 14.35
N LEU A 153 -25.35 -2.32 13.36
CA LEU A 153 -24.00 -2.88 13.52
C LEU A 153 -23.23 -2.16 14.65
N THR A 154 -23.24 -0.82 14.62
CA THR A 154 -22.49 -0.02 15.60
C THR A 154 -23.05 -0.23 17.01
N PHE A 155 -24.38 -0.28 17.18
CA PHE A 155 -25.01 -0.55 18.47
C PHE A 155 -24.73 -1.96 18.98
N ALA A 156 -24.70 -2.97 18.09
CA ALA A 156 -24.35 -4.34 18.47
C ALA A 156 -22.90 -4.43 18.97
N LEU A 157 -21.95 -3.81 18.25
CA LEU A 157 -20.55 -3.73 18.67
C LEU A 157 -20.38 -2.98 20.00
N ALA A 158 -21.06 -1.84 20.14
CA ALA A 158 -21.03 -1.05 21.38
C ALA A 158 -21.64 -1.81 22.58
N GLN A 159 -22.69 -2.61 22.34
CA GLN A 159 -23.29 -3.47 23.37
C GLN A 159 -22.32 -4.56 23.82
N GLY A 160 -21.64 -5.23 22.85
CA GLY A 160 -20.61 -6.22 23.17
C GLY A 160 -19.43 -5.61 23.93
N ALA A 161 -19.02 -4.39 23.56
CA ALA A 161 -17.98 -3.65 24.28
C ALA A 161 -18.39 -3.35 25.73
N ARG A 162 -19.64 -2.87 25.96
CA ARG A 162 -20.17 -2.63 27.32
C ARG A 162 -20.25 -3.91 28.14
N ALA A 163 -20.74 -4.98 27.56
CA ALA A 163 -20.81 -6.29 28.22
C ALA A 163 -19.41 -6.80 28.63
N GLY A 164 -18.39 -6.48 27.89
CA GLY A 164 -16.97 -6.75 28.19
C GLY A 164 -16.32 -5.74 29.14
N GLY A 165 -17.07 -4.73 29.67
CA GLY A 165 -16.58 -3.77 30.64
C GLY A 165 -16.13 -2.40 30.10
N ALA A 166 -16.22 -2.14 28.80
CA ALA A 166 -15.90 -0.83 28.26
C ALA A 166 -16.91 0.24 28.70
N GLN A 167 -16.40 1.42 29.06
CA GLN A 167 -17.24 2.59 29.31
C GLN A 167 -17.44 3.37 28.00
N ILE A 168 -18.67 3.78 27.74
CA ILE A 168 -19.02 4.58 26.56
C ILE A 168 -19.72 5.85 27.03
N ARG A 169 -19.12 7.02 26.70
CA ARG A 169 -19.65 8.35 27.07
C ARG A 169 -19.97 9.14 25.81
N THR A 170 -21.23 9.47 25.65
CA THR A 170 -21.73 10.37 24.61
C THR A 170 -21.82 11.80 25.14
N GLY A 171 -21.88 12.80 24.24
CA GLY A 171 -21.83 14.21 24.62
C GLY A 171 -20.48 14.69 25.17
N ALA A 172 -19.40 13.90 25.03
CA ALA A 172 -18.08 14.13 25.60
C ALA A 172 -17.10 14.61 24.52
N ARG A 173 -16.99 15.91 24.33
CA ARG A 173 -16.10 16.50 23.33
C ARG A 173 -14.65 16.59 23.84
N VAL A 174 -13.73 15.91 23.18
CA VAL A 174 -12.28 16.09 23.41
C VAL A 174 -11.84 17.41 22.79
N THR A 175 -11.19 18.25 23.60
CA THR A 175 -10.69 19.60 23.23
C THR A 175 -9.17 19.69 23.24
N GLY A 176 -8.48 18.69 23.83
CA GLY A 176 -7.02 18.64 23.87
C GLY A 176 -6.50 17.22 24.02
N ILE A 177 -5.29 16.97 23.54
CA ILE A 177 -4.52 15.75 23.77
C ILE A 177 -3.17 16.16 24.36
N GLU A 178 -2.94 15.72 25.60
CA GLU A 178 -1.71 16.06 26.32
C GLU A 178 -0.59 15.12 25.89
N THR A 179 0.55 15.69 25.51
CA THR A 179 1.75 14.95 25.13
C THR A 179 2.97 15.47 25.87
N ASP A 180 3.88 14.56 26.23
CA ASP A 180 5.17 14.89 26.84
C ASP A 180 6.27 14.00 26.28
N GLY A 181 7.39 14.60 25.85
CA GLY A 181 8.50 13.86 25.26
C GLY A 181 8.10 13.01 24.02
N GLY A 182 7.10 13.45 23.24
CA GLY A 182 6.61 12.71 22.07
C GLY A 182 5.73 11.48 22.43
N ARG A 183 5.14 11.47 23.64
CA ARG A 183 4.22 10.41 24.12
C ARG A 183 2.92 11.01 24.61
N VAL A 184 1.83 10.30 24.44
CA VAL A 184 0.52 10.61 25.01
C VAL A 184 0.59 10.55 26.54
N ARG A 185 -0.14 11.47 27.22
CA ARG A 185 -0.30 11.52 28.68
C ARG A 185 -1.75 11.63 29.12
N GLY A 186 -2.64 12.04 28.22
CA GLY A 186 -4.06 12.17 28.55
C GLY A 186 -4.85 12.94 27.51
N VAL A 187 -6.13 13.06 27.76
CA VAL A 187 -7.08 13.85 26.98
C VAL A 187 -7.78 14.87 27.85
N VAL A 188 -8.15 16.01 27.24
CA VAL A 188 -8.90 17.09 27.89
C VAL A 188 -10.31 17.12 27.32
N LEU A 189 -11.33 17.15 28.23
CA LEU A 189 -12.73 17.32 27.88
C LEU A 189 -13.20 18.71 28.28
N GLY A 190 -13.87 19.43 27.37
CA GLY A 190 -14.37 20.78 27.65
C GLY A 190 -13.23 21.73 28.02
N GLU A 191 -13.35 22.42 29.16
CA GLU A 191 -12.38 23.42 29.62
C GLU A 191 -11.34 22.85 30.60
N ASP A 192 -11.73 21.93 31.52
CA ASP A 192 -10.85 21.54 32.64
C ASP A 192 -10.88 20.04 33.01
N ASP A 193 -11.77 19.25 32.42
CA ASP A 193 -11.89 17.85 32.78
C ASP A 193 -10.82 17.00 32.06
N ARG A 194 -10.06 16.21 32.80
CA ARG A 194 -8.88 15.49 32.31
C ARG A 194 -8.96 14.01 32.60
N ILE A 195 -8.63 13.21 31.60
CA ILE A 195 -8.50 11.77 31.71
C ILE A 195 -7.05 11.41 31.40
N ARG A 196 -6.37 10.79 32.35
CA ARG A 196 -5.00 10.29 32.14
C ARG A 196 -5.07 8.99 31.37
N THR A 197 -4.22 8.90 30.36
CA THR A 197 -4.04 7.68 29.54
C THR A 197 -2.72 7.76 28.80
N ASP A 198 -2.10 6.61 28.58
CA ASP A 198 -0.92 6.49 27.72
C ASP A 198 -1.28 6.11 26.26
N ILE A 199 -2.58 5.80 25.99
CA ILE A 199 -3.03 5.36 24.67
C ILE A 199 -4.31 6.10 24.27
N VAL A 200 -4.25 6.80 23.15
CA VAL A 200 -5.38 7.46 22.50
C VAL A 200 -5.57 6.91 21.09
N VAL A 201 -6.79 6.54 20.75
CA VAL A 201 -7.16 6.12 19.41
C VAL A 201 -8.05 7.18 18.76
N ASN A 202 -7.56 7.81 17.71
CA ASN A 202 -8.31 8.73 16.86
C ASN A 202 -9.18 7.95 15.87
N ALA A 203 -10.44 7.68 16.24
CA ALA A 203 -11.48 7.09 15.41
C ALA A 203 -12.52 8.14 14.95
N GLY A 204 -12.09 9.40 14.83
CA GLY A 204 -12.92 10.58 14.62
C GLY A 204 -13.52 10.75 13.23
N GLY A 205 -13.37 9.78 12.31
CA GLY A 205 -13.96 9.85 10.97
C GLY A 205 -13.56 11.12 10.21
N ILE A 206 -14.54 11.94 9.81
CA ILE A 206 -14.29 13.22 9.11
C ILE A 206 -13.55 14.25 9.99
N TRP A 207 -13.59 14.16 11.33
CA TRP A 207 -12.84 15.01 12.26
C TRP A 207 -11.42 14.50 12.56
N ALA A 208 -10.98 13.39 11.96
CA ALA A 208 -9.69 12.79 12.28
C ALA A 208 -8.50 13.74 12.04
N HIS A 209 -8.59 14.62 11.05
CA HIS A 209 -7.58 15.66 10.80
C HIS A 209 -7.47 16.63 11.99
N GLU A 210 -8.61 17.15 12.49
CA GLU A 210 -8.66 18.09 13.62
C GLU A 210 -8.14 17.43 14.89
N LEU A 211 -8.56 16.20 15.18
CA LEU A 211 -8.10 15.42 16.34
C LEU A 211 -6.59 15.11 16.25
N GLY A 212 -6.09 14.78 15.07
CA GLY A 212 -4.65 14.60 14.86
C GLY A 212 -3.86 15.85 15.19
N ALA A 213 -4.36 17.03 14.79
CA ALA A 213 -3.72 18.31 15.07
C ALA A 213 -3.60 18.61 16.58
N LEU A 214 -4.53 18.14 17.43
CA LEU A 214 -4.44 18.27 18.89
C LEU A 214 -3.23 17.51 19.47
N ALA A 215 -2.77 16.45 18.81
CA ALA A 215 -1.57 15.69 19.18
C ALA A 215 -0.33 16.09 18.38
N GLY A 216 -0.43 17.08 17.47
CA GLY A 216 0.66 17.47 16.55
C GLY A 216 0.89 16.46 15.40
N VAL A 217 -0.06 15.57 15.13
CA VAL A 217 0.00 14.54 14.10
C VAL A 217 -0.80 14.95 12.86
N THR A 218 -0.19 14.86 11.69
CA THR A 218 -0.89 15.08 10.41
C THR A 218 -1.66 13.83 10.02
N VAL A 219 -2.99 13.92 9.99
CA VAL A 219 -3.89 12.88 9.47
C VAL A 219 -4.54 13.44 8.20
N PRO A 220 -4.13 13.04 7.00
CA PRO A 220 -4.55 13.67 5.75
C PRO A 220 -5.93 13.17 5.28
N VAL A 221 -6.94 13.33 6.11
CA VAL A 221 -8.33 13.06 5.78
C VAL A 221 -8.98 14.31 5.21
N ILE A 222 -9.68 14.15 4.08
CA ILE A 222 -10.49 15.17 3.43
C ILE A 222 -11.93 14.70 3.42
N PRO A 223 -12.87 15.41 4.07
CA PRO A 223 -14.29 15.09 3.95
C PRO A 223 -14.80 15.38 2.53
N MET A 224 -15.41 14.37 1.89
CA MET A 224 -16.00 14.43 0.57
C MET A 224 -17.50 14.25 0.67
N ALA A 225 -18.26 15.12 0.01
CA ALA A 225 -19.70 14.97 -0.06
C ALA A 225 -20.06 13.80 -0.98
N HIS A 226 -20.81 12.83 -0.47
CA HIS A 226 -21.25 11.64 -1.20
C HIS A 226 -22.77 11.54 -1.18
N GLN A 227 -23.37 11.15 -2.31
CA GLN A 227 -24.81 11.16 -2.49
C GLN A 227 -25.39 9.83 -2.97
N PHE A 228 -26.57 9.52 -2.47
CA PHE A 228 -27.43 8.46 -3.00
C PHE A 228 -28.90 8.78 -2.78
N LEU A 229 -29.74 8.34 -3.71
CA LEU A 229 -31.19 8.46 -3.55
C LEU A 229 -31.79 7.21 -2.90
N VAL A 230 -32.94 7.41 -2.24
CA VAL A 230 -33.79 6.34 -1.69
C VAL A 230 -35.17 6.48 -2.31
N THR A 231 -35.71 5.39 -2.87
CA THR A 231 -37.04 5.37 -3.47
C THR A 231 -38.10 4.85 -2.49
N LYS A 232 -39.37 5.16 -2.77
CA LYS A 232 -40.48 4.38 -2.19
C LYS A 232 -40.46 2.95 -2.72
N PRO A 233 -41.24 2.01 -2.11
CA PRO A 233 -41.35 0.65 -2.63
C PRO A 233 -41.66 0.63 -4.14
N LEU A 234 -40.96 -0.24 -4.86
CA LEU A 234 -41.06 -0.42 -6.31
C LEU A 234 -41.54 -1.84 -6.60
N GLU A 235 -42.44 -1.94 -7.63
CA GLU A 235 -42.91 -3.25 -8.05
C GLU A 235 -41.76 -4.14 -8.53
N GLY A 236 -41.74 -5.39 -8.07
CA GLY A 236 -40.72 -6.38 -8.43
C GLY A 236 -39.47 -6.36 -7.55
N VAL A 237 -39.23 -5.36 -6.68
CA VAL A 237 -38.12 -5.35 -5.74
C VAL A 237 -38.34 -6.43 -4.67
N ARG A 238 -37.28 -7.22 -4.42
CA ARG A 238 -37.26 -8.27 -3.39
C ARG A 238 -36.07 -8.12 -2.48
N ARG A 239 -36.24 -8.43 -1.22
CA ARG A 239 -35.21 -8.32 -0.16
C ARG A 239 -33.98 -9.19 -0.41
N GLU A 240 -34.16 -10.28 -1.15
CA GLU A 240 -33.12 -11.26 -1.49
C GLU A 240 -32.26 -10.81 -2.68
N PHE A 241 -32.54 -9.67 -3.32
CA PHE A 241 -31.74 -9.20 -4.42
C PHE A 241 -30.28 -8.94 -3.96
N PRO A 242 -29.29 -9.43 -4.73
CA PRO A 242 -27.91 -9.09 -4.49
C PRO A 242 -27.70 -7.57 -4.63
N THR A 243 -26.70 -7.05 -3.97
CA THR A 243 -26.27 -5.68 -4.29
C THR A 243 -25.73 -5.64 -5.72
N LEU A 244 -26.01 -4.58 -6.45
CA LEU A 244 -25.60 -4.45 -7.85
C LEU A 244 -24.67 -3.24 -8.01
N ARG A 245 -23.56 -3.41 -8.73
CA ARG A 245 -22.69 -2.33 -9.17
C ARG A 245 -22.52 -2.34 -10.66
N ASP A 246 -22.68 -1.17 -11.28
CA ASP A 246 -22.29 -0.92 -12.67
C ASP A 246 -21.22 0.18 -12.71
N PRO A 247 -19.93 -0.21 -12.66
CA PRO A 247 -18.84 0.77 -12.67
C PRO A 247 -18.76 1.60 -13.95
N ASP A 248 -19.24 1.05 -15.08
CA ASP A 248 -19.20 1.75 -16.38
C ASP A 248 -20.25 2.87 -16.47
N LEU A 249 -21.31 2.78 -15.67
CA LEU A 249 -22.32 3.85 -15.46
C LEU A 249 -22.12 4.60 -14.13
N LEU A 250 -21.07 4.30 -13.36
CA LEU A 250 -20.70 4.91 -12.08
C LEU A 250 -21.72 4.71 -10.95
N VAL A 251 -22.56 3.67 -11.00
CA VAL A 251 -23.69 3.49 -10.09
C VAL A 251 -23.65 2.18 -9.30
N TYR A 252 -24.32 2.20 -8.16
CA TYR A 252 -24.60 1.01 -7.35
C TYR A 252 -26.06 1.01 -6.86
N PHE A 253 -26.55 -0.19 -6.53
CA PHE A 253 -27.91 -0.40 -6.04
C PHE A 253 -27.94 -1.42 -4.90
N ARG A 254 -28.86 -1.24 -3.97
CA ARG A 254 -29.32 -2.25 -3.01
C ARG A 254 -30.80 -2.08 -2.69
N GLU A 255 -31.43 -3.13 -2.23
CA GLU A 255 -32.78 -3.08 -1.67
C GLU A 255 -32.84 -2.25 -0.38
N ASP A 256 -33.93 -1.51 -0.19
CA ASP A 256 -34.25 -0.78 1.04
C ASP A 256 -35.76 -0.69 1.24
N ALA A 257 -36.29 -1.41 2.23
CA ALA A 257 -37.72 -1.43 2.58
C ALA A 257 -38.67 -1.62 1.39
N GLY A 258 -38.32 -2.47 0.43
CA GLY A 258 -39.09 -2.73 -0.79
C GLY A 258 -38.85 -1.74 -1.92
N GLY A 259 -38.05 -0.70 -1.70
CA GLY A 259 -37.50 0.21 -2.69
C GLY A 259 -36.05 -0.05 -3.00
N LEU A 260 -35.39 0.92 -3.63
CA LEU A 260 -33.97 0.88 -3.95
C LEU A 260 -33.22 2.08 -3.37
N VAL A 261 -32.04 1.82 -2.82
CA VAL A 261 -30.97 2.81 -2.73
C VAL A 261 -30.23 2.78 -4.06
N ALA A 262 -30.01 3.95 -4.67
CA ALA A 262 -29.20 4.10 -5.87
C ALA A 262 -28.22 5.26 -5.68
N GLY A 263 -26.94 5.00 -5.79
CA GLY A 263 -25.86 5.97 -5.60
C GLY A 263 -24.69 5.73 -6.54
N GLY A 264 -23.62 6.50 -6.37
CA GLY A 264 -22.44 6.35 -7.20
C GLY A 264 -21.36 7.36 -6.84
N TYR A 265 -20.30 7.44 -7.70
CA TYR A 265 -19.18 8.35 -7.50
C TYR A 265 -19.07 9.30 -8.66
N GLU A 266 -19.34 10.60 -8.38
CA GLU A 266 -19.35 11.65 -9.37
C GLU A 266 -17.94 11.95 -9.90
N ARG A 267 -17.84 12.28 -11.20
CA ARG A 267 -16.59 12.74 -11.82
C ARG A 267 -16.17 14.15 -11.37
N ASP A 268 -17.12 14.94 -10.87
CA ASP A 268 -16.89 16.26 -10.28
C ASP A 268 -17.05 16.18 -8.76
N PRO A 269 -15.98 15.82 -8.02
CA PRO A 269 -16.06 15.59 -6.58
C PRO A 269 -16.20 16.90 -5.81
N ALA A 270 -16.98 16.91 -4.75
CA ALA A 270 -17.12 18.04 -3.85
C ALA A 270 -16.51 17.73 -2.47
N SER A 271 -15.49 18.48 -2.10
CA SER A 271 -14.97 18.47 -0.72
C SER A 271 -15.81 19.37 0.18
N TRP A 272 -15.82 19.07 1.49
CA TRP A 272 -16.60 19.83 2.46
C TRP A 272 -15.78 20.10 3.74
N GLY A 273 -16.12 21.15 4.48
CA GLY A 273 -15.51 21.47 5.78
C GLY A 273 -13.99 21.72 5.73
N LEU A 274 -13.48 22.28 4.60
CA LEU A 274 -12.04 22.53 4.45
C LEU A 274 -11.50 23.60 5.41
N ASP A 275 -12.33 24.56 5.80
CA ASP A 275 -11.99 25.62 6.76
C ASP A 275 -12.32 25.25 8.22
N GLY A 276 -12.63 23.98 8.47
CA GLY A 276 -13.08 23.41 9.72
C GLY A 276 -14.53 22.94 9.66
N ILE A 277 -14.81 21.83 10.33
CA ILE A 277 -16.17 21.28 10.40
C ILE A 277 -16.96 22.08 11.44
N PRO A 278 -18.19 22.57 11.11
CA PRO A 278 -19.00 23.35 12.06
C PRO A 278 -19.15 22.63 13.41
N PRO A 279 -18.98 23.34 14.56
CA PRO A 279 -19.02 22.71 15.88
C PRO A 279 -20.34 22.01 16.23
N ASP A 280 -21.44 22.46 15.62
CA ASP A 280 -22.79 21.93 15.79
C ASP A 280 -23.16 20.86 14.74
N PHE A 281 -22.27 20.50 13.82
CA PHE A 281 -22.47 19.44 12.83
C PHE A 281 -22.41 18.07 13.52
N ASN A 282 -23.55 17.55 13.88
CA ASN A 282 -23.72 16.29 14.60
C ASN A 282 -25.07 15.67 14.20
N HIS A 283 -25.06 14.43 13.72
CA HIS A 283 -26.24 13.74 13.18
C HIS A 283 -26.96 14.60 12.11
N ARG A 284 -26.19 15.17 11.20
CA ARG A 284 -26.69 16.06 10.15
C ARG A 284 -26.24 15.59 8.77
N LEU A 285 -27.04 15.90 7.76
CA LEU A 285 -26.72 15.73 6.35
C LEU A 285 -26.43 17.10 5.73
N LEU A 286 -25.76 17.07 4.59
CA LEU A 286 -25.64 18.20 3.70
C LEU A 286 -26.94 18.36 2.88
N GLU A 287 -27.15 19.52 2.28
CA GLU A 287 -28.24 19.69 1.30
C GLU A 287 -27.99 18.80 0.08
N GLY A 288 -29.08 18.26 -0.48
CA GLY A 288 -28.99 17.45 -1.71
C GLY A 288 -28.56 18.30 -2.90
N ASP A 289 -27.46 17.93 -3.54
CA ASP A 289 -26.91 18.59 -4.72
C ASP A 289 -27.40 17.87 -5.99
N TRP A 290 -28.62 18.16 -6.41
CA TRP A 290 -29.26 17.53 -7.56
C TRP A 290 -28.47 17.74 -8.87
N PRO A 291 -27.95 18.93 -9.19
CA PRO A 291 -27.13 19.12 -10.38
C PRO A 291 -25.92 18.20 -10.45
N ARG A 292 -25.23 18.00 -9.33
CA ARG A 292 -24.08 17.09 -9.26
C ARG A 292 -24.50 15.62 -9.30
N PHE A 293 -25.70 15.30 -8.80
CA PHE A 293 -26.24 13.94 -8.81
C PHE A 293 -26.87 13.54 -10.18
N GLU A 294 -27.19 14.50 -11.05
CA GLU A 294 -27.87 14.25 -12.33
C GLU A 294 -27.18 13.14 -13.17
N PRO A 295 -25.85 13.16 -13.41
CA PRO A 295 -25.21 12.10 -14.20
C PRO A 295 -25.36 10.69 -13.60
N LEU A 296 -25.36 10.59 -12.26
CA LEU A 296 -25.61 9.31 -11.58
C LEU A 296 -27.07 8.88 -11.70
N SER A 297 -28.02 9.83 -11.63
CA SER A 297 -29.44 9.57 -11.84
C SER A 297 -29.72 9.05 -13.26
N GLU A 298 -29.09 9.65 -14.28
CA GLU A 298 -29.18 9.18 -15.67
C GLU A 298 -28.62 7.77 -15.83
N GLY A 299 -27.43 7.50 -15.25
CA GLY A 299 -26.82 6.17 -15.24
C GLY A 299 -27.70 5.14 -14.52
N ALA A 300 -28.27 5.51 -13.38
CA ALA A 300 -29.17 4.66 -12.61
C ALA A 300 -30.47 4.33 -13.38
N MET A 301 -31.12 5.33 -13.97
CA MET A 301 -32.32 5.13 -14.79
C MET A 301 -32.08 4.35 -16.09
N LYS A 302 -30.88 4.47 -16.66
CA LYS A 302 -30.45 3.65 -17.79
C LYS A 302 -30.31 2.18 -17.38
N ARG A 303 -29.65 1.92 -16.25
CA ARG A 303 -29.39 0.54 -15.78
C ARG A 303 -30.64 -0.10 -15.15
N VAL A 304 -31.46 0.66 -14.43
CA VAL A 304 -32.70 0.19 -13.79
C VAL A 304 -33.87 1.08 -14.24
N PRO A 305 -34.49 0.74 -15.37
CA PRO A 305 -35.51 1.60 -16.01
C PRO A 305 -36.73 1.94 -15.15
N SER A 306 -37.08 1.09 -14.19
CA SER A 306 -38.18 1.36 -13.24
C SER A 306 -37.96 2.63 -12.39
N LEU A 307 -36.70 3.09 -12.28
CA LEU A 307 -36.39 4.36 -11.60
C LEU A 307 -36.87 5.58 -12.32
N GLN A 308 -37.20 5.54 -13.65
CA GLN A 308 -37.73 6.67 -14.39
C GLN A 308 -39.11 7.12 -13.88
N THR A 309 -39.83 6.23 -13.24
CA THR A 309 -41.18 6.51 -12.69
C THR A 309 -41.25 6.37 -11.19
N ALA A 310 -40.13 6.09 -10.55
CA ALA A 310 -40.03 5.88 -9.10
C ALA A 310 -40.27 7.17 -8.32
N GLU A 311 -41.05 7.08 -7.25
CA GLU A 311 -41.15 8.18 -6.28
C GLU A 311 -39.90 8.17 -5.38
N ILE A 312 -39.21 9.31 -5.30
CA ILE A 312 -38.02 9.48 -4.46
C ILE A 312 -38.47 9.91 -3.05
N VAL A 313 -37.98 9.20 -2.06
CA VAL A 313 -38.16 9.56 -0.63
C VAL A 313 -37.21 10.70 -0.28
N THR A 314 -35.93 10.55 -0.62
CA THR A 314 -34.91 11.54 -0.28
C THR A 314 -33.66 11.35 -1.14
N LEU A 315 -32.90 12.44 -1.30
CA LEU A 315 -31.50 12.42 -1.74
C LEU A 315 -30.63 12.63 -0.50
N ILE A 316 -30.01 11.58 -0.03
CA ILE A 316 -29.04 11.63 1.07
C ILE A 316 -27.76 12.25 0.52
N ASN A 317 -27.22 13.25 1.21
CA ASN A 317 -25.90 13.83 0.94
C ASN A 317 -25.14 13.94 2.27
N GLY A 318 -24.07 13.20 2.41
CA GLY A 318 -23.33 13.15 3.67
C GLY A 318 -21.82 13.15 3.46
N PRO A 319 -21.05 13.73 4.42
CA PRO A 319 -19.59 13.80 4.29
C PRO A 319 -18.95 12.46 4.65
N GLU A 320 -18.12 11.94 3.75
CA GLU A 320 -17.29 10.75 3.94
C GLU A 320 -15.82 11.10 4.09
N ALA A 321 -15.09 10.32 4.90
CA ALA A 321 -13.67 10.50 5.16
C ALA A 321 -12.82 9.81 4.07
N PHE A 322 -12.28 10.59 3.14
CA PHE A 322 -11.37 10.13 2.09
C PHE A 322 -9.90 10.47 2.39
N THR A 323 -8.99 9.70 1.79
CA THR A 323 -7.54 9.86 1.89
C THR A 323 -6.92 10.15 0.52
N PRO A 324 -5.71 10.72 0.47
CA PRO A 324 -5.03 11.04 -0.79
C PRO A 324 -4.64 9.85 -1.66
N ASP A 325 -4.64 8.64 -1.12
CA ASP A 325 -4.28 7.40 -1.82
C ASP A 325 -5.43 6.38 -1.91
N GLY A 326 -6.56 6.67 -1.25
CA GLY A 326 -7.74 5.79 -1.24
C GLY A 326 -7.68 4.62 -0.27
N GLU A 327 -6.61 4.52 0.52
CA GLU A 327 -6.43 3.46 1.52
C GLU A 327 -6.73 3.98 2.94
N PHE A 328 -7.08 3.08 3.85
CA PHE A 328 -7.34 3.41 5.27
C PHE A 328 -6.12 4.04 5.94
N ILE A 329 -6.33 4.80 7.00
CA ILE A 329 -5.26 5.29 7.88
C ILE A 329 -5.37 4.57 9.22
N LEU A 330 -4.45 3.65 9.49
CA LEU A 330 -4.41 2.83 10.70
C LEU A 330 -3.04 2.91 11.38
N GLY A 331 -3.01 2.57 12.67
CA GLY A 331 -1.78 2.32 13.40
C GLY A 331 -1.25 3.47 14.24
N GLU A 332 -0.10 3.24 14.87
CA GLU A 332 0.56 4.18 15.76
C GLU A 332 1.34 5.24 14.95
N SER A 333 1.13 6.51 15.31
CA SER A 333 1.85 7.63 14.72
C SER A 333 3.27 7.81 15.30
N ASP A 334 3.99 8.85 14.84
CA ASP A 334 5.27 9.26 15.44
C ASP A 334 5.12 9.73 16.91
N VAL A 335 3.92 10.06 17.37
CA VAL A 335 3.61 10.33 18.78
C VAL A 335 3.21 9.00 19.43
N ARG A 336 4.09 8.47 20.29
CA ARG A 336 3.88 7.18 20.96
C ARG A 336 2.58 7.16 21.76
N GLY A 337 1.79 6.09 21.58
CA GLY A 337 0.48 5.93 22.19
C GLY A 337 -0.62 6.68 21.46
N PHE A 338 -0.33 7.43 20.39
CA PHE A 338 -1.36 8.04 19.56
C PHE A 338 -1.60 7.19 18.29
N PHE A 339 -2.69 6.45 18.32
CA PHE A 339 -3.14 5.60 17.22
C PHE A 339 -4.20 6.32 16.37
N VAL A 340 -4.29 5.94 15.10
CA VAL A 340 -5.31 6.44 14.17
C VAL A 340 -6.08 5.27 13.57
N ALA A 341 -7.39 5.44 13.41
CA ALA A 341 -8.29 4.54 12.69
C ALA A 341 -9.35 5.37 11.96
N ALA A 342 -9.00 5.86 10.77
CA ALA A 342 -9.82 6.83 10.02
C ALA A 342 -9.61 6.71 8.50
N GLY A 343 -10.32 7.54 7.72
CA GLY A 343 -10.11 7.64 6.28
C GLY A 343 -10.51 6.37 5.51
N PHE A 344 -11.70 5.85 5.75
CA PHE A 344 -12.10 4.54 5.23
C PHE A 344 -12.59 4.54 3.77
N CYS A 345 -12.62 5.67 3.08
CA CYS A 345 -12.84 5.78 1.64
C CYS A 345 -14.00 4.89 1.15
N ALA A 346 -15.21 5.10 1.69
CA ALA A 346 -16.43 4.33 1.41
C ALA A 346 -16.46 2.85 1.87
N HIS A 347 -15.44 2.35 2.57
CA HIS A 347 -15.37 0.95 2.99
C HIS A 347 -15.44 0.75 4.51
N GLY A 348 -15.82 1.80 5.27
CA GLY A 348 -15.83 1.76 6.74
C GLY A 348 -16.74 0.69 7.31
N ILE A 349 -17.92 0.48 6.71
CA ILE A 349 -18.88 -0.54 7.17
C ILE A 349 -18.37 -1.95 6.86
N ALA A 350 -17.92 -2.19 5.63
CA ALA A 350 -17.36 -3.49 5.25
C ALA A 350 -16.09 -3.85 6.05
N GLY A 351 -15.26 -2.83 6.35
CA GLY A 351 -13.99 -3.00 7.04
C GLY A 351 -14.05 -2.99 8.56
N ALA A 352 -15.17 -2.58 9.17
CA ALA A 352 -15.23 -2.28 10.61
C ALA A 352 -14.77 -3.44 11.50
N GLY A 353 -15.21 -4.67 11.23
CA GLY A 353 -14.77 -5.85 11.98
C GLY A 353 -13.26 -6.05 11.90
N GLY A 354 -12.69 -6.03 10.69
CA GLY A 354 -11.25 -6.20 10.47
C GLY A 354 -10.42 -5.07 11.06
N VAL A 355 -10.89 -3.81 10.96
CA VAL A 355 -10.24 -2.64 11.57
C VAL A 355 -10.20 -2.79 13.09
N GLY A 356 -11.33 -3.15 13.72
CA GLY A 356 -11.38 -3.35 15.16
C GLY A 356 -10.39 -4.40 15.64
N ARG A 357 -10.36 -5.55 14.97
CA ARG A 357 -9.44 -6.65 15.28
C ARG A 357 -7.98 -6.22 15.12
N LEU A 358 -7.61 -5.70 13.95
CA LEU A 358 -6.24 -5.29 13.65
C LEU A 358 -5.72 -4.23 14.63
N MET A 359 -6.55 -3.21 14.93
CA MET A 359 -6.17 -2.16 15.86
C MET A 359 -6.04 -2.69 17.30
N ALA A 360 -6.91 -3.59 17.73
CA ALA A 360 -6.79 -4.22 19.05
C ALA A 360 -5.53 -5.08 19.15
N GLU A 361 -5.19 -5.87 18.11
CA GLU A 361 -3.93 -6.61 18.03
C GLU A 361 -2.73 -5.66 18.11
N TRP A 362 -2.73 -4.61 17.32
CA TRP A 362 -1.63 -3.63 17.29
C TRP A 362 -1.42 -2.90 18.62
N ILE A 363 -2.52 -2.51 19.29
CA ILE A 363 -2.46 -1.84 20.58
C ILE A 363 -1.98 -2.78 21.69
N VAL A 364 -2.48 -4.04 21.71
CA VAL A 364 -2.16 -5.03 22.76
C VAL A 364 -0.78 -5.62 22.61
N ASP A 365 -0.41 -6.00 21.38
CA ASP A 365 0.83 -6.73 21.08
C ASP A 365 1.97 -5.79 20.66
N GLY A 366 1.66 -4.50 20.37
CA GLY A 366 2.62 -3.49 19.92
C GLY A 366 2.95 -3.53 18.43
N GLU A 367 2.42 -4.53 17.70
CA GLU A 367 2.64 -4.75 16.27
C GLU A 367 1.35 -5.27 15.63
N PRO A 368 1.06 -4.98 14.34
CA PRO A 368 -0.08 -5.57 13.65
C PRO A 368 0.16 -7.06 13.38
N GLY A 369 -0.86 -7.88 13.49
CA GLY A 369 -0.80 -9.33 13.22
C GLY A 369 -0.74 -9.69 11.74
N MET A 370 -0.72 -8.71 10.83
CA MET A 370 -0.69 -8.87 9.38
C MET A 370 0.01 -7.69 8.71
N ASP A 371 0.29 -7.80 7.39
CA ASP A 371 0.89 -6.71 6.61
C ASP A 371 -0.07 -5.51 6.51
N ALA A 372 0.11 -4.53 7.38
CA ALA A 372 -0.68 -3.31 7.45
C ALA A 372 -0.04 -2.11 6.71
N TRP A 373 1.09 -2.29 6.03
CA TRP A 373 1.90 -1.23 5.42
C TRP A 373 1.09 -0.22 4.60
N LYS A 374 0.23 -0.69 3.71
CA LYS A 374 -0.57 0.19 2.85
C LYS A 374 -1.59 1.04 3.61
N MET A 375 -1.90 0.67 4.85
CA MET A 375 -2.82 1.38 5.73
C MET A 375 -2.11 2.13 6.84
N ASP A 376 -0.81 1.89 7.06
CA ASP A 376 -0.04 2.51 8.14
C ASP A 376 0.04 4.02 7.97
N ILE A 377 -0.30 4.78 9.04
CA ILE A 377 -0.21 6.25 9.03
C ILE A 377 1.20 6.75 8.69
N ARG A 378 2.25 5.99 9.01
CA ARG A 378 3.65 6.32 8.76
C ARG A 378 4.02 6.36 7.26
N ARG A 379 3.14 5.90 6.36
CA ARG A 379 3.34 6.05 4.90
C ARG A 379 3.21 7.50 4.43
N PHE A 380 2.61 8.36 5.24
CA PHE A 380 2.40 9.76 4.91
C PHE A 380 3.55 10.65 5.40
N GLY A 381 4.44 11.02 4.50
CA GLY A 381 5.54 11.92 4.79
C GLY A 381 5.10 13.38 5.02
N SER A 382 6.08 14.21 5.35
CA SER A 382 5.86 15.63 5.73
C SER A 382 5.18 16.48 4.64
N HIS A 383 5.22 16.08 3.38
CA HIS A 383 4.57 16.78 2.28
C HIS A 383 3.04 16.75 2.36
N TYR A 384 2.45 15.77 3.06
CA TYR A 384 1.01 15.70 3.33
C TYR A 384 0.53 16.72 4.37
N ARG A 385 1.42 17.49 5.00
CA ARG A 385 1.05 18.71 5.75
C ARG A 385 0.42 19.79 4.86
N SER A 386 0.71 19.74 3.56
CA SER A 386 0.02 20.57 2.57
C SER A 386 -1.39 20.05 2.35
N ARG A 387 -2.39 20.72 2.95
CA ARG A 387 -3.80 20.37 2.76
C ARG A 387 -4.22 20.45 1.29
N ARG A 388 -3.64 21.40 0.54
CA ARG A 388 -3.87 21.51 -0.91
C ARG A 388 -3.38 20.28 -1.67
N TYR A 389 -2.19 19.79 -1.37
CA TYR A 389 -1.67 18.56 -1.98
C TYR A 389 -2.58 17.36 -1.67
N ALA A 390 -2.96 17.20 -0.40
CA ALA A 390 -3.88 16.14 0.01
C ALA A 390 -5.23 16.25 -0.70
N LEU A 391 -5.80 17.47 -0.82
CA LEU A 391 -7.07 17.73 -1.48
C LEU A 391 -7.04 17.35 -2.97
N GLU A 392 -6.04 17.83 -3.73
CA GLU A 392 -5.93 17.54 -5.16
C GLU A 392 -5.83 16.03 -5.41
N ARG A 393 -5.07 15.30 -4.59
CA ARG A 393 -4.97 13.83 -4.63
C ARG A 393 -6.28 13.15 -4.29
N THR A 394 -6.96 13.61 -3.24
CA THR A 394 -8.24 13.04 -2.81
C THR A 394 -9.33 13.24 -3.87
N HIS A 395 -9.35 14.38 -4.55
CA HIS A 395 -10.27 14.63 -5.67
C HIS A 395 -10.04 13.63 -6.82
N GLU A 396 -8.79 13.37 -7.19
CA GLU A 396 -8.47 12.35 -8.21
C GLU A 396 -8.94 10.96 -7.77
N ILE A 397 -8.65 10.56 -6.52
CA ILE A 397 -9.09 9.28 -5.96
C ILE A 397 -10.61 9.11 -6.02
N TYR A 398 -11.36 10.13 -5.60
CA TYR A 398 -12.83 10.07 -5.60
C TYR A 398 -13.39 10.02 -7.04
N SER A 399 -12.91 10.88 -7.92
CA SER A 399 -13.42 10.98 -9.30
C SER A 399 -13.11 9.75 -10.16
N THR A 400 -12.04 9.00 -9.82
CA THR A 400 -11.61 7.79 -10.52
C THR A 400 -11.97 6.49 -9.79
N TYR A 401 -12.86 6.56 -8.79
CA TYR A 401 -13.16 5.44 -7.90
C TYR A 401 -13.66 4.17 -8.65
N TYR A 402 -14.42 4.33 -9.72
CA TYR A 402 -14.91 3.24 -10.56
C TYR A 402 -14.08 3.00 -11.84
N ASP A 403 -13.00 3.74 -12.04
CA ASP A 403 -12.16 3.53 -13.21
C ASP A 403 -11.41 2.20 -13.11
N ILE A 404 -11.11 1.65 -14.28
CA ILE A 404 -10.15 0.56 -14.39
C ILE A 404 -8.77 1.15 -14.13
N HIS A 405 -8.08 0.64 -13.11
CA HIS A 405 -6.70 1.02 -12.84
C HIS A 405 -5.74 0.07 -13.58
N TYR A 406 -5.16 0.59 -14.65
CA TYR A 406 -4.23 -0.19 -15.47
C TYR A 406 -2.86 -0.31 -14.80
N PRO A 407 -2.13 -1.41 -15.04
CA PRO A 407 -0.76 -1.52 -14.58
C PRO A 407 0.10 -0.36 -15.11
N ASN A 408 0.93 0.19 -14.23
CA ASN A 408 1.83 1.30 -14.57
C ASN A 408 1.16 2.63 -14.94
N GLU A 409 -0.14 2.75 -14.75
CA GLU A 409 -0.82 4.03 -14.84
C GLU A 409 -0.38 4.96 -13.69
N GLU A 410 -0.06 6.20 -14.02
CA GLU A 410 0.44 7.18 -13.05
C GLU A 410 -0.63 8.18 -12.66
N ARG A 411 -0.60 8.62 -11.40
CA ARG A 411 -1.44 9.70 -10.90
C ARG A 411 -1.15 11.01 -11.63
N ARG A 412 -2.19 11.80 -11.87
CA ARG A 412 -2.11 13.06 -12.61
C ARG A 412 -2.15 14.29 -11.72
N ALA A 413 -2.87 14.23 -10.60
CA ALA A 413 -3.02 15.35 -9.68
C ALA A 413 -1.75 15.62 -8.86
N ALA A 414 -1.57 16.85 -8.43
CA ALA A 414 -0.52 17.31 -7.51
C ALA A 414 0.90 16.83 -7.91
N ARG A 415 1.23 16.90 -9.20
CA ARG A 415 2.53 16.54 -9.78
C ARG A 415 3.57 17.65 -9.57
N GLY A 416 4.83 17.30 -9.70
CA GLY A 416 5.94 18.27 -9.67
C GLY A 416 6.28 18.81 -8.28
N LEU A 417 5.89 18.12 -7.20
CA LEU A 417 6.12 18.60 -5.83
C LEU A 417 7.59 18.46 -5.41
N ARG A 418 8.22 17.33 -5.69
CA ARG A 418 9.62 17.05 -5.35
C ARG A 418 10.36 16.65 -6.62
N LEU A 419 11.38 17.42 -6.96
CA LEU A 419 12.14 17.24 -8.18
C LEU A 419 13.61 16.93 -7.87
N SER A 420 14.21 16.05 -8.63
CA SER A 420 15.65 15.85 -8.58
C SER A 420 16.39 17.04 -9.22
N PRO A 421 17.66 17.28 -8.87
CA PRO A 421 18.44 18.34 -9.55
C PRO A 421 18.61 18.07 -11.04
N ALA A 422 18.58 16.80 -11.48
CA ALA A 422 18.68 16.44 -12.89
C ALA A 422 17.36 16.59 -13.67
N TYR A 423 16.22 16.87 -13.00
CA TYR A 423 14.89 16.93 -13.61
C TYR A 423 14.85 17.69 -14.97
N PRO A 424 15.45 18.90 -15.11
CA PRO A 424 15.41 19.61 -16.40
C PRO A 424 16.12 18.86 -17.54
N ARG A 425 17.13 18.06 -17.21
CA ARG A 425 17.83 17.20 -18.19
C ARG A 425 16.98 16.00 -18.57
N LEU A 426 16.36 15.37 -17.55
CA LEU A 426 15.48 14.23 -17.76
C LEU A 426 14.28 14.62 -18.64
N GLU A 427 13.66 15.76 -18.34
CA GLU A 427 12.55 16.31 -19.11
C GLU A 427 12.98 16.58 -20.58
N SER A 428 14.14 17.20 -20.79
CA SER A 428 14.66 17.49 -22.14
C SER A 428 14.98 16.24 -22.96
N LEU A 429 15.25 15.10 -22.31
CA LEU A 429 15.44 13.78 -22.92
C LEU A 429 14.13 13.03 -23.15
N GLY A 430 12.98 13.66 -22.80
CA GLY A 430 11.67 13.08 -22.95
C GLY A 430 11.37 11.99 -21.93
N ALA A 431 11.78 12.18 -20.67
CA ALA A 431 11.41 11.28 -19.59
C ALA A 431 9.90 11.20 -19.42
N GLU A 432 9.35 9.99 -19.38
CA GLU A 432 8.01 9.71 -18.89
C GLU A 432 8.08 9.51 -17.38
N PHE A 433 7.49 10.47 -16.65
CA PHE A 433 7.59 10.49 -15.20
C PHE A 433 6.47 9.74 -14.51
N GLY A 434 6.81 8.93 -13.52
CA GLY A 434 5.93 8.46 -12.46
C GLY A 434 6.15 9.21 -11.16
N GLU A 435 5.23 9.06 -10.20
CA GLU A 435 5.32 9.71 -8.91
C GLU A 435 5.37 8.69 -7.77
N LYS A 436 6.27 8.93 -6.79
CA LYS A 436 6.32 8.21 -5.51
C LYS A 436 6.66 9.16 -4.37
N SER A 437 5.84 9.23 -3.33
CA SER A 437 6.04 10.08 -2.15
C SER A 437 6.34 11.55 -2.52
N GLY A 438 5.62 12.06 -3.53
CA GLY A 438 5.76 13.41 -4.06
C GLY A 438 6.93 13.62 -5.04
N TRP A 439 7.81 12.62 -5.23
CA TRP A 439 8.94 12.70 -6.16
C TRP A 439 8.55 12.34 -7.60
N GLU A 440 8.96 13.17 -8.55
CA GLU A 440 8.97 12.81 -9.97
C GLU A 440 10.14 11.87 -10.26
N ARG A 441 9.85 10.72 -10.87
CA ARG A 441 10.83 9.66 -11.18
C ARG A 441 10.70 9.23 -12.63
N PRO A 442 11.81 9.16 -13.42
CA PRO A 442 11.74 8.72 -14.81
C PRO A 442 11.41 7.22 -14.88
N ASN A 443 10.27 6.88 -15.47
CA ASN A 443 9.91 5.48 -15.75
C ASN A 443 10.70 4.94 -16.95
N TRP A 444 10.78 5.72 -18.03
CA TRP A 444 11.60 5.50 -19.23
C TRP A 444 11.80 6.80 -19.99
N PHE A 445 12.60 6.80 -21.09
CA PHE A 445 12.89 7.98 -21.88
C PHE A 445 12.42 7.80 -23.33
N ARG A 446 11.60 8.71 -23.85
CA ARG A 446 11.15 8.73 -25.25
C ARG A 446 12.33 8.82 -26.25
N SER A 447 13.44 9.46 -25.87
CA SER A 447 14.66 9.47 -26.68
C SER A 447 15.23 8.08 -26.98
N ASN A 448 14.84 7.06 -26.21
CA ASN A 448 15.26 5.67 -26.38
C ASN A 448 14.25 4.84 -27.18
N GLU A 449 13.08 5.38 -27.55
CA GLU A 449 12.08 4.71 -28.37
C GLU A 449 12.59 4.55 -29.80
N GLN A 450 13.23 3.46 -30.11
CA GLN A 450 13.78 3.16 -31.44
C GLN A 450 13.65 1.67 -31.75
N GLY A 451 13.26 1.34 -33.00
CA GLY A 451 13.36 0.01 -33.54
C GLY A 451 12.16 -0.92 -33.30
N SER A 452 12.36 -2.17 -33.63
CA SER A 452 11.37 -3.22 -33.74
C SER A 452 11.32 -4.10 -32.47
N LEU A 453 11.24 -3.50 -31.27
CA LEU A 453 11.12 -4.26 -30.00
C LEU A 453 9.66 -4.50 -29.58
N GLU A 454 8.70 -4.31 -30.49
CA GLU A 454 7.26 -4.53 -30.25
C GLU A 454 6.92 -6.00 -29.96
N GLU A 455 7.74 -6.95 -30.39
CA GLU A 455 7.59 -8.36 -30.04
C GLU A 455 7.65 -8.63 -28.53
N TRP A 456 8.22 -7.70 -27.76
CA TRP A 456 8.28 -7.75 -26.30
C TRP A 456 7.08 -7.11 -25.60
N ARG A 457 6.14 -6.51 -26.35
CA ARG A 457 4.97 -5.91 -25.73
C ARG A 457 4.15 -6.97 -25.00
N PRO A 458 3.92 -6.82 -23.69
CA PRO A 458 3.00 -7.69 -22.97
C PRO A 458 1.61 -7.65 -23.60
N ARG A 459 0.94 -8.78 -23.64
CA ARG A 459 -0.46 -8.82 -24.07
C ARG A 459 -1.41 -8.19 -23.03
N GLY A 460 -2.57 -7.72 -23.51
CA GLY A 460 -3.62 -7.17 -22.65
C GLY A 460 -3.18 -5.92 -21.86
N TRP A 461 -3.65 -5.81 -20.65
CA TRP A 461 -3.44 -4.63 -19.80
C TRP A 461 -1.98 -4.31 -19.50
N ALA A 462 -1.13 -5.32 -19.33
CA ALA A 462 0.28 -5.12 -19.04
C ALA A 462 1.00 -4.37 -20.16
N GLY A 463 0.48 -4.42 -21.40
CA GLY A 463 1.02 -3.70 -22.56
C GLY A 463 0.50 -2.28 -22.76
N ARG A 464 -0.47 -1.81 -21.97
CA ARG A 464 -1.14 -0.52 -22.20
C ARG A 464 -0.25 0.69 -21.93
N HIS A 465 0.48 0.67 -20.81
CA HIS A 465 1.47 1.71 -20.43
C HIS A 465 2.90 1.19 -20.53
N TRP A 466 3.17 0.49 -21.62
CA TRP A 466 4.48 -0.06 -21.94
C TRP A 466 5.08 0.69 -23.14
N SER A 467 6.42 0.80 -23.16
CA SER A 467 7.17 1.45 -24.25
C SER A 467 8.32 0.57 -24.71
N THR A 468 8.67 0.64 -25.99
CA THR A 468 9.89 0.02 -26.56
C THR A 468 11.19 0.58 -25.95
N ALA A 469 11.12 1.74 -25.28
CA ALA A 469 12.23 2.27 -24.49
C ALA A 469 12.63 1.33 -23.34
N ILE A 470 11.69 0.64 -22.70
CA ILE A 470 11.96 -0.22 -21.55
C ILE A 470 12.93 -1.36 -21.89
N PRO A 471 12.65 -2.24 -22.88
CA PRO A 471 13.62 -3.25 -23.28
C PRO A 471 14.92 -2.64 -23.82
N LYS A 472 14.86 -1.48 -24.48
CA LYS A 472 16.05 -0.80 -24.99
C LYS A 472 16.99 -0.35 -23.86
N GLU A 473 16.45 0.24 -22.82
CA GLU A 473 17.19 0.70 -21.64
C GLU A 473 17.76 -0.48 -20.84
N HIS A 474 16.97 -1.56 -20.69
CA HIS A 474 17.42 -2.79 -20.09
C HIS A 474 18.61 -3.38 -20.83
N LEU A 475 18.47 -3.65 -22.13
CA LEU A 475 19.51 -4.27 -22.95
C LEU A 475 20.77 -3.40 -23.07
N ALA A 476 20.61 -2.07 -23.20
CA ALA A 476 21.75 -1.16 -23.24
C ALA A 476 22.54 -1.17 -21.92
N THR A 477 21.84 -1.26 -20.78
CA THR A 477 22.50 -1.39 -19.46
C THR A 477 23.26 -2.72 -19.37
N ARG A 478 22.70 -3.82 -19.89
CA ARG A 478 23.35 -5.15 -19.92
C ARG A 478 24.58 -5.20 -20.84
N GLU A 479 24.52 -4.51 -21.97
CA GLU A 479 25.54 -4.57 -23.00
C GLU A 479 26.63 -3.48 -22.87
N ARG A 480 26.27 -2.31 -22.35
CA ARG A 480 27.12 -1.13 -22.27
C ARG A 480 27.04 -0.45 -20.91
N ALA A 481 26.18 0.56 -20.78
CA ALA A 481 25.89 1.24 -19.52
C ALA A 481 24.56 2.01 -19.56
N GLY A 482 23.91 2.11 -18.39
CA GLY A 482 22.76 2.97 -18.13
C GLY A 482 23.05 3.94 -16.98
N LEU A 483 22.55 5.18 -17.09
CA LEU A 483 22.56 6.17 -16.03
C LEU A 483 21.14 6.39 -15.52
N PHE A 484 20.94 6.22 -14.23
CA PHE A 484 19.66 6.24 -13.55
C PHE A 484 19.61 7.36 -12.52
N ASP A 485 18.51 8.11 -12.47
CA ASP A 485 18.26 9.06 -11.39
C ASP A 485 17.47 8.41 -10.25
N GLU A 486 18.16 8.10 -9.17
CA GLU A 486 17.62 7.49 -7.95
C GLU A 486 17.59 8.48 -6.77
N THR A 487 17.63 9.77 -7.07
CA THR A 487 17.65 10.86 -6.07
C THR A 487 16.49 10.76 -5.07
N SER A 488 15.38 10.14 -5.45
CA SER A 488 14.21 9.93 -4.60
C SER A 488 14.40 8.87 -3.51
N PHE A 489 15.42 7.99 -3.58
CA PHE A 489 15.68 7.01 -2.51
C PHE A 489 15.83 7.70 -1.16
N ALA A 490 15.29 7.11 -0.11
CA ALA A 490 15.42 7.63 1.23
C ALA A 490 16.84 7.39 1.77
N LYS A 491 17.43 8.42 2.36
CA LYS A 491 18.75 8.38 3.01
C LYS A 491 18.57 8.75 4.47
N ILE A 492 18.74 7.76 5.35
CA ILE A 492 18.59 7.94 6.79
C ILE A 492 19.98 7.86 7.42
N GLU A 493 20.33 8.84 8.26
CA GLU A 493 21.57 8.80 9.03
C GLU A 493 21.26 8.41 10.48
N VAL A 494 22.01 7.42 10.98
CA VAL A 494 22.02 7.02 12.38
C VAL A 494 23.39 7.31 12.94
N SER A 495 23.48 8.13 14.00
CA SER A 495 24.75 8.59 14.54
C SER A 495 24.74 8.73 16.06
N GLY A 496 25.92 8.72 16.65
CA GLY A 496 26.17 8.86 18.09
C GLY A 496 26.79 7.61 18.71
N PRO A 497 27.31 7.69 19.95
CA PRO A 497 28.05 6.61 20.61
C PRO A 497 27.31 5.29 20.65
N GLY A 498 25.98 5.30 20.76
CA GLY A 498 25.12 4.11 20.78
C GLY A 498 24.70 3.59 19.40
N ALA A 499 25.04 4.27 18.28
CA ALA A 499 24.51 3.97 16.96
C ALA A 499 24.82 2.53 16.48
N CYS A 500 26.03 2.05 16.66
CA CYS A 500 26.43 0.71 16.26
C CYS A 500 25.66 -0.37 17.04
N ALA A 501 25.61 -0.27 18.36
CA ALA A 501 24.87 -1.21 19.20
C ALA A 501 23.37 -1.20 18.91
N PHE A 502 22.81 -0.04 18.66
CA PHE A 502 21.41 0.13 18.28
C PHE A 502 21.10 -0.58 16.96
N LEU A 503 21.88 -0.31 15.91
CA LEU A 503 21.67 -0.96 14.60
C LEU A 503 21.93 -2.47 14.65
N GLN A 504 22.89 -2.94 15.45
CA GLN A 504 23.10 -4.37 15.67
C GLN A 504 21.88 -5.07 16.28
N ARG A 505 21.13 -4.37 17.13
CA ARG A 505 19.88 -4.88 17.72
C ARG A 505 18.72 -4.88 16.74
N LEU A 506 18.66 -3.91 15.81
CA LEU A 506 17.57 -3.81 14.85
C LEU A 506 17.75 -4.70 13.62
N CYS A 507 18.97 -4.75 13.07
CA CYS A 507 19.28 -5.46 11.85
C CYS A 507 19.50 -6.95 12.10
N ASP A 508 19.05 -7.82 11.21
CA ASP A 508 19.32 -9.27 11.25
C ASP A 508 20.74 -9.61 10.84
N ASN A 509 21.39 -8.78 10.00
CA ASN A 509 22.78 -8.94 9.59
C ASN A 509 23.75 -8.27 10.59
N HIS A 510 25.03 -8.62 10.45
CA HIS A 510 26.11 -8.03 11.23
C HIS A 510 26.57 -6.70 10.61
N VAL A 511 26.17 -5.58 11.20
CA VAL A 511 26.46 -4.21 10.70
C VAL A 511 27.69 -3.57 11.37
N ASP A 512 28.23 -4.16 12.44
CA ASP A 512 29.51 -3.75 13.03
C ASP A 512 30.69 -4.25 12.16
N ARG A 513 30.90 -3.54 11.08
CA ARG A 513 31.91 -3.81 10.06
C ARG A 513 32.88 -2.63 9.96
N PRO A 514 34.06 -2.81 9.37
CA PRO A 514 34.99 -1.70 9.14
C PRO A 514 34.33 -0.53 8.39
N VAL A 515 34.80 0.68 8.66
CA VAL A 515 34.39 1.89 7.95
C VAL A 515 34.52 1.67 6.44
N GLY A 516 33.52 2.14 5.66
CA GLY A 516 33.41 1.93 4.23
C GLY A 516 32.80 0.60 3.81
N MET A 517 32.37 -0.26 4.75
CA MET A 517 31.56 -1.45 4.38
C MET A 517 30.11 -1.09 4.16
N VAL A 518 29.52 -1.69 3.13
CA VAL A 518 28.09 -1.70 2.88
C VAL A 518 27.53 -3.09 3.23
N VAL A 519 26.40 -3.13 3.94
CA VAL A 519 25.75 -4.37 4.37
C VAL A 519 24.28 -4.32 3.95
N TYR A 520 23.84 -5.30 3.15
CA TYR A 520 22.39 -5.54 2.96
C TYR A 520 21.85 -6.26 4.19
N THR A 521 20.72 -5.82 4.71
CA THR A 521 20.11 -6.35 5.93
C THR A 521 18.62 -6.08 5.95
N SER A 522 17.90 -6.91 6.70
CA SER A 522 16.50 -6.65 7.05
C SER A 522 16.40 -6.15 8.50
N MET A 523 15.32 -5.46 8.82
CA MET A 523 14.79 -5.30 10.17
C MET A 523 13.53 -6.14 10.28
N LEU A 524 13.37 -6.86 11.38
CA LEU A 524 12.29 -7.83 11.56
C LEU A 524 11.33 -7.36 12.65
N ASN A 525 10.08 -7.80 12.55
CA ASN A 525 9.13 -7.74 13.65
C ASN A 525 9.38 -8.89 14.65
N SER A 526 8.64 -8.93 15.75
CA SER A 526 8.79 -9.94 16.80
C SER A 526 8.52 -11.38 16.33
N GLY A 527 7.69 -11.55 15.30
CA GLY A 527 7.38 -12.82 14.65
C GLY A 527 8.42 -13.29 13.62
N GLY A 528 9.46 -12.48 13.38
CA GLY A 528 10.51 -12.76 12.40
C GLY A 528 10.16 -12.39 10.96
N GLY A 529 9.05 -11.67 10.74
CA GLY A 529 8.68 -11.13 9.44
C GLY A 529 9.50 -9.89 9.07
N ILE A 530 9.69 -9.64 7.76
CA ILE A 530 10.56 -8.57 7.24
C ILE A 530 9.81 -7.24 7.27
N GLU A 531 10.12 -6.41 8.26
CA GLU A 531 9.53 -5.08 8.42
C GLU A 531 10.15 -4.03 7.51
N CYS A 532 11.47 -4.11 7.29
CA CYS A 532 12.22 -3.26 6.38
C CYS A 532 13.33 -4.06 5.70
N ASP A 533 13.74 -3.66 4.49
CA ASP A 533 14.98 -4.16 3.87
C ASP A 533 15.74 -3.01 3.19
N PHE A 534 17.07 -2.98 3.37
CA PHE A 534 17.89 -1.87 2.89
C PHE A 534 19.39 -2.15 2.99
N THR A 535 20.18 -1.17 2.56
CA THR A 535 21.63 -1.18 2.77
C THR A 535 22.01 -0.27 3.93
N VAL A 536 22.97 -0.74 4.76
CA VAL A 536 23.61 0.04 5.82
C VAL A 536 25.09 0.22 5.46
N THR A 537 25.53 1.47 5.38
CA THR A 537 26.95 1.83 5.15
C THR A 537 27.52 2.44 6.42
N ARG A 538 28.63 1.88 6.93
CA ARG A 538 29.37 2.50 8.03
C ARG A 538 30.25 3.62 7.49
N LEU A 539 29.93 4.87 7.81
CA LEU A 539 30.66 6.05 7.36
C LEU A 539 31.79 6.47 8.33
N ASP A 540 31.63 6.15 9.62
CA ASP A 540 32.56 6.45 10.70
C ASP A 540 32.34 5.45 11.84
N ASP A 541 33.13 5.53 12.92
CA ASP A 541 32.99 4.64 14.06
C ASP A 541 31.58 4.65 14.66
N ASP A 542 30.94 5.82 14.68
CA ASP A 542 29.62 6.06 15.27
C ASP A 542 28.60 6.66 14.30
N ARG A 543 28.82 6.55 12.98
CA ARG A 543 27.95 7.13 11.96
C ARG A 543 27.67 6.16 10.83
N PHE A 544 26.38 5.94 10.57
CA PHE A 544 25.87 5.00 9.58
C PHE A 544 24.88 5.67 8.62
N ARG A 545 24.91 5.31 7.35
CA ARG A 545 23.95 5.70 6.33
C ARG A 545 23.10 4.48 5.93
N ILE A 546 21.80 4.63 6.04
CA ILE A 546 20.82 3.67 5.52
C ILE A 546 20.27 4.23 4.22
N VAL A 547 20.14 3.38 3.19
CA VAL A 547 19.48 3.72 1.93
C VAL A 547 18.38 2.71 1.67
N THR A 548 17.14 3.21 1.48
CA THR A 548 15.95 2.40 1.21
C THR A 548 15.10 3.00 0.09
N GLY A 549 14.14 2.23 -0.41
CA GLY A 549 13.27 2.65 -1.52
C GLY A 549 12.42 3.89 -1.20
N THR A 550 12.12 4.67 -2.22
CA THR A 550 11.40 5.97 -2.12
C THR A 550 10.07 5.85 -1.36
N ALA A 551 9.30 4.80 -1.65
CA ALA A 551 7.96 4.62 -1.06
C ALA A 551 8.00 4.25 0.43
N PHE A 552 9.10 3.67 0.89
CA PHE A 552 9.22 3.06 2.21
C PHE A 552 9.98 3.93 3.21
N GLY A 553 10.61 5.02 2.75
CA GLY A 553 11.50 5.85 3.56
C GLY A 553 10.86 6.39 4.85
N ASP A 554 9.62 6.88 4.78
CA ASP A 554 8.91 7.40 5.96
C ASP A 554 8.52 6.26 6.92
N HIS A 555 8.09 5.10 6.41
CA HIS A 555 7.81 3.89 7.19
C HIS A 555 9.07 3.38 7.93
N ASP A 556 10.16 3.19 7.21
CA ASP A 556 11.42 2.68 7.75
C ASP A 556 12.00 3.63 8.79
N LEU A 557 11.93 4.94 8.51
CA LEU A 557 12.33 5.99 9.46
C LEU A 557 11.49 5.92 10.76
N GLY A 558 10.17 5.71 10.62
CA GLY A 558 9.26 5.53 11.74
C GLY A 558 9.61 4.29 12.57
N TRP A 559 9.89 3.15 11.91
CA TRP A 559 10.31 1.92 12.59
C TRP A 559 11.62 2.11 13.36
N ILE A 560 12.62 2.73 12.76
CA ILE A 560 13.90 3.04 13.42
C ILE A 560 13.69 3.98 14.62
N ARG A 561 12.86 5.02 14.49
CA ARG A 561 12.57 5.96 15.58
C ARG A 561 11.80 5.32 16.73
N LYS A 562 10.87 4.41 16.44
CA LYS A 562 10.10 3.65 17.43
C LYS A 562 11.01 2.88 18.40
N HIS A 563 12.12 2.37 17.91
CA HIS A 563 13.05 1.53 18.70
C HIS A 563 14.28 2.30 19.21
N ARG A 564 14.38 3.60 18.91
CA ARG A 564 15.53 4.42 19.30
C ARG A 564 15.63 4.55 20.84
N PRO A 565 16.81 4.31 21.45
CA PRO A 565 17.06 4.66 22.84
C PRO A 565 17.09 6.19 23.02
N ASP A 566 16.76 6.67 24.23
CA ASP A 566 16.48 8.09 24.45
C ASP A 566 17.69 9.03 24.28
N ASP A 567 18.93 8.67 24.63
CA ASP A 567 20.02 9.64 24.81
C ASP A 567 21.23 9.56 23.86
N ASP A 568 21.61 8.36 23.37
CA ASP A 568 22.93 8.19 22.73
C ASP A 568 22.86 8.03 21.19
N VAL A 569 21.66 8.09 20.61
CA VAL A 569 21.45 7.85 19.18
C VAL A 569 20.61 8.95 18.53
N ARG A 570 21.13 9.52 17.44
CA ARG A 570 20.44 10.48 16.61
C ARG A 570 20.03 9.84 15.28
N VAL A 571 18.78 10.04 14.88
CA VAL A 571 18.23 9.55 13.61
C VAL A 571 17.76 10.74 12.79
N ARG A 572 18.29 10.91 11.57
CA ARG A 572 18.00 12.05 10.69
C ARG A 572 17.60 11.58 9.30
N ASP A 573 16.57 12.17 8.75
CA ASP A 573 16.28 12.08 7.32
C ASP A 573 17.17 13.05 6.55
N LEU A 574 17.98 12.51 5.64
CA LEU A 574 18.87 13.24 4.74
C LEU A 574 18.47 13.09 3.27
N THR A 575 17.26 12.60 2.99
CA THR A 575 16.78 12.33 1.61
C THR A 575 16.94 13.54 0.70
N SER A 576 16.59 14.73 1.17
CA SER A 576 16.70 15.97 0.41
C SER A 576 18.10 16.64 0.48
N ALA A 577 19.06 16.05 1.21
CA ALA A 577 20.41 16.61 1.30
C ALA A 577 21.36 16.07 0.21
N TYR A 578 21.06 14.91 -0.35
CA TYR A 578 21.91 14.24 -1.32
C TYR A 578 21.10 13.77 -2.53
N ALA A 579 21.60 14.02 -3.75
CA ALA A 579 21.15 13.31 -4.93
C ALA A 579 21.65 11.86 -4.89
N CYS A 580 21.15 11.02 -5.79
CA CYS A 580 21.64 9.67 -6.03
C CYS A 580 21.57 9.37 -7.53
N LEU A 581 22.72 9.03 -8.14
CA LEU A 581 22.78 8.60 -9.52
C LEU A 581 23.37 7.19 -9.58
N GLY A 582 22.62 6.25 -10.18
CA GLY A 582 23.09 4.89 -10.45
C GLY A 582 23.77 4.81 -11.82
N LEU A 583 25.02 4.40 -11.86
CA LEU A 583 25.76 4.12 -13.10
C LEU A 583 26.08 2.62 -13.14
N TRP A 584 25.41 1.88 -14.02
CA TRP A 584 25.58 0.43 -14.11
C TRP A 584 25.77 -0.06 -15.55
N GLY A 585 26.51 -1.15 -15.68
CA GLY A 585 26.78 -1.86 -16.93
C GLY A 585 28.26 -2.21 -17.07
N PRO A 586 28.62 -3.05 -18.04
CA PRO A 586 30.01 -3.47 -18.27
C PRO A 586 31.01 -2.31 -18.48
N GLN A 587 30.55 -1.18 -19.06
CA GLN A 587 31.38 0.01 -19.32
C GLN A 587 31.37 1.02 -18.14
N ALA A 588 30.65 0.76 -17.06
CA ALA A 588 30.48 1.71 -15.97
C ALA A 588 31.81 2.14 -15.33
N ARG A 589 32.77 1.20 -15.18
CA ARG A 589 34.10 1.51 -14.65
C ARG A 589 34.89 2.42 -15.60
N ASP A 590 34.93 2.09 -16.85
CA ASP A 590 35.70 2.88 -17.86
C ASP A 590 35.16 4.30 -17.95
N ILE A 591 33.83 4.46 -17.91
CA ILE A 591 33.16 5.77 -17.87
C ILE A 591 33.58 6.54 -16.62
N LEU A 592 33.43 5.95 -15.45
CA LEU A 592 33.69 6.63 -14.18
C LEU A 592 35.18 6.95 -14.02
N GLN A 593 36.07 6.02 -14.39
CA GLN A 593 37.52 6.21 -14.33
C GLN A 593 38.03 7.33 -15.27
N SER A 594 37.33 7.54 -16.40
CA SER A 594 37.73 8.60 -17.36
C SER A 594 37.53 10.02 -16.79
N VAL A 595 36.77 10.18 -15.73
CA VAL A 595 36.45 11.45 -15.06
C VAL A 595 36.79 11.46 -13.57
N SER A 596 37.55 10.48 -13.09
CA SER A 596 37.98 10.42 -11.70
C SER A 596 39.48 10.05 -11.62
N ASP A 597 40.22 10.79 -10.81
CA ASP A 597 41.64 10.48 -10.50
C ASP A 597 41.75 9.38 -9.43
N ASP A 598 40.66 9.03 -8.78
CA ASP A 598 40.62 7.95 -7.79
C ASP A 598 40.80 6.58 -8.47
N ASP A 599 41.49 5.65 -7.83
CA ASP A 599 41.62 4.27 -8.32
C ASP A 599 40.29 3.51 -8.08
N LEU A 600 39.60 3.19 -9.17
CA LEU A 600 38.33 2.49 -9.21
C LEU A 600 38.49 1.01 -9.63
N SER A 601 39.71 0.50 -9.65
CA SER A 601 39.97 -0.91 -9.90
C SER A 601 39.26 -1.82 -8.90
N ASN A 602 39.11 -3.09 -9.24
CA ASN A 602 38.46 -4.07 -8.38
C ASN A 602 39.26 -4.32 -7.07
N GLU A 603 40.58 -4.14 -7.10
CA GLU A 603 41.47 -4.22 -5.94
C GLU A 603 41.28 -3.06 -4.98
N ALA A 604 41.19 -1.84 -5.48
CA ALA A 604 41.06 -0.62 -4.70
C ALA A 604 39.62 -0.33 -4.24
N PHE A 605 38.63 -0.70 -5.04
CA PHE A 605 37.22 -0.43 -4.75
C PHE A 605 36.37 -1.69 -4.97
N ARG A 606 36.37 -2.60 -4.02
CA ARG A 606 35.64 -3.89 -4.06
C ARG A 606 34.13 -3.71 -3.97
N TYR A 607 33.38 -4.70 -4.49
CA TYR A 607 31.93 -4.81 -4.31
C TYR A 607 31.55 -4.77 -2.81
N MET A 608 30.41 -4.15 -2.50
CA MET A 608 29.91 -3.85 -1.15
C MET A 608 30.87 -2.97 -0.33
N ARG A 609 31.45 -1.97 -1.00
CA ARG A 609 32.25 -0.92 -0.37
C ARG A 609 31.73 0.46 -0.71
N ALA A 610 32.03 1.41 0.16
CA ALA A 610 31.77 2.84 0.00
C ALA A 610 33.07 3.62 0.18
N ARG A 611 33.25 4.65 -0.64
CA ARG A 611 34.38 5.59 -0.58
C ARG A 611 33.94 6.98 -1.02
N GLU A 612 34.56 7.99 -0.42
CA GLU A 612 34.54 9.34 -0.98
C GLU A 612 35.44 9.34 -2.23
N ILE A 613 34.92 9.84 -3.34
CA ILE A 613 35.64 10.02 -4.61
C ILE A 613 35.29 11.38 -5.21
N THR A 614 36.10 11.81 -6.19
CA THR A 614 35.80 13.01 -6.98
C THR A 614 35.52 12.59 -8.42
N VAL A 615 34.35 12.98 -8.94
CA VAL A 615 33.92 12.73 -10.33
C VAL A 615 33.89 14.06 -11.08
N GLY A 616 34.89 14.30 -11.93
CA GLY A 616 35.13 15.60 -12.54
C GLY A 616 35.41 16.65 -11.48
N GLN A 617 34.46 17.55 -11.23
CA GLN A 617 34.54 18.59 -10.19
C GLN A 617 33.64 18.29 -8.98
N VAL A 618 33.00 17.12 -8.94
CA VAL A 618 31.96 16.79 -7.96
C VAL A 618 32.49 15.78 -6.92
N PRO A 619 32.70 16.18 -5.68
CA PRO A 619 32.93 15.24 -4.61
C PRO A 619 31.64 14.51 -4.27
N CYS A 620 31.71 13.18 -4.13
CA CYS A 620 30.57 12.35 -3.76
C CYS A 620 30.98 11.09 -3.00
N LEU A 621 30.06 10.61 -2.14
CA LEU A 621 30.15 9.27 -1.60
C LEU A 621 29.73 8.31 -2.71
N ALA A 622 30.60 7.36 -3.06
CA ALA A 622 30.30 6.30 -4.01
C ALA A 622 30.12 4.98 -3.27
N LEU A 623 29.03 4.28 -3.56
CA LEU A 623 28.77 2.92 -3.08
C LEU A 623 28.87 1.96 -4.26
N ARG A 624 29.77 0.98 -4.21
CA ARG A 624 29.85 -0.07 -5.21
C ARG A 624 28.81 -1.16 -4.90
N VAL A 625 27.59 -0.91 -5.33
CA VAL A 625 26.41 -1.75 -5.13
C VAL A 625 25.60 -1.82 -6.40
N THR A 626 24.64 -2.73 -6.47
CA THR A 626 23.73 -2.85 -7.63
C THR A 626 22.38 -3.38 -7.21
N TYR A 627 21.34 -2.88 -7.82
CA TYR A 627 20.00 -3.46 -7.78
C TYR A 627 19.55 -4.01 -9.15
N VAL A 628 20.45 -3.96 -10.13
CA VAL A 628 20.20 -4.45 -11.50
C VAL A 628 21.07 -5.67 -11.88
N GLY A 629 22.01 -6.04 -11.02
CA GLY A 629 22.89 -7.19 -11.23
C GLY A 629 24.05 -6.93 -12.20
N GLU A 630 24.44 -5.68 -12.40
CA GLU A 630 25.61 -5.27 -13.23
C GLU A 630 26.69 -4.61 -12.36
N LEU A 631 27.93 -4.55 -12.90
CA LEU A 631 28.99 -3.71 -12.36
C LEU A 631 28.52 -2.26 -12.30
N GLY A 632 28.80 -1.56 -11.22
CA GLY A 632 28.56 -0.13 -11.13
C GLY A 632 28.51 0.46 -9.74
N TRP A 633 28.05 1.67 -9.65
CA TRP A 633 28.03 2.49 -8.44
C TRP A 633 26.76 3.31 -8.31
N GLU A 634 26.30 3.46 -7.08
CA GLU A 634 25.44 4.55 -6.66
C GLU A 634 26.33 5.72 -6.20
N LEU A 635 26.11 6.90 -6.76
CA LEU A 635 26.90 8.11 -6.51
C LEU A 635 26.04 9.15 -5.77
N TYR A 636 26.50 9.56 -4.62
CA TYR A 636 25.76 10.45 -3.70
C TYR A 636 26.47 11.79 -3.55
N PRO A 637 26.30 12.75 -4.49
CA PRO A 637 26.76 14.11 -4.31
C PRO A 637 25.78 14.86 -3.38
N ARG A 638 26.21 16.02 -2.87
CA ARG A 638 25.26 16.98 -2.29
C ARG A 638 24.22 17.37 -3.34
N MET A 639 22.98 17.66 -2.90
CA MET A 639 21.85 17.91 -3.81
C MET A 639 22.15 18.95 -4.88
N GLU A 640 22.80 20.08 -4.52
CA GLU A 640 23.13 21.17 -5.43
C GLU A 640 24.14 20.80 -6.52
N LEU A 641 24.88 19.70 -6.36
CA LEU A 641 25.86 19.22 -7.33
C LEU A 641 25.29 18.10 -8.23
N GLY A 642 24.07 17.64 -7.99
CA GLY A 642 23.50 16.51 -8.69
C GLY A 642 23.38 16.69 -10.20
N ILE A 643 22.96 17.88 -10.66
CA ILE A 643 22.87 18.18 -12.11
C ILE A 643 24.26 18.21 -12.75
N ARG A 644 25.27 18.72 -12.05
CA ARG A 644 26.65 18.73 -12.55
C ARG A 644 27.21 17.33 -12.71
N LEU A 645 26.94 16.46 -11.74
CA LEU A 645 27.32 15.04 -11.82
C LEU A 645 26.64 14.34 -13.01
N TRP A 646 25.33 14.56 -13.19
CA TRP A 646 24.59 14.04 -14.33
C TRP A 646 25.24 14.43 -15.67
N ASP A 647 25.48 15.74 -15.86
CA ASP A 647 26.08 16.24 -17.11
C ASP A 647 27.49 15.66 -17.34
N THR A 648 28.31 15.57 -16.28
CA THR A 648 29.67 14.99 -16.35
C THR A 648 29.63 13.52 -16.79
N LEU A 649 28.74 12.70 -16.19
CA LEU A 649 28.65 11.28 -16.55
C LEU A 649 28.06 11.06 -17.94
N MET A 650 27.04 11.82 -18.33
CA MET A 650 26.46 11.73 -19.67
C MET A 650 27.46 12.11 -20.75
N GLU A 651 28.29 13.11 -20.51
CA GLU A 651 29.37 13.50 -21.45
C GLU A 651 30.44 12.42 -21.53
N ALA A 652 30.97 11.97 -20.43
CA ALA A 652 31.97 10.91 -20.33
C ALA A 652 31.48 9.57 -20.91
N GLY A 653 30.21 9.26 -20.73
CA GLY A 653 29.61 8.01 -21.18
C GLY A 653 29.27 7.97 -22.67
N ARG A 654 29.25 9.11 -23.38
CA ARG A 654 28.89 9.17 -24.80
C ARG A 654 29.73 8.25 -25.69
N PRO A 655 31.07 8.21 -25.58
CA PRO A 655 31.90 7.28 -26.37
C PRO A 655 31.64 5.80 -26.05
N HIS A 656 31.13 5.50 -24.88
CA HIS A 656 30.83 4.16 -24.38
C HIS A 656 29.37 3.73 -24.65
N GLY A 657 28.58 4.57 -25.31
CA GLY A 657 27.19 4.29 -25.61
C GLY A 657 26.28 4.30 -24.37
N LEU A 658 26.63 5.09 -23.34
CA LEU A 658 25.77 5.32 -22.17
C LEU A 658 24.45 5.95 -22.60
N ILE A 659 23.36 5.46 -22.05
CA ILE A 659 22.02 6.05 -22.20
C ILE A 659 21.38 6.39 -20.86
N PRO A 660 20.49 7.39 -20.82
CA PRO A 660 19.63 7.55 -19.65
C PRO A 660 18.67 6.36 -19.58
N ALA A 661 18.37 5.89 -18.37
CA ALA A 661 17.47 4.76 -18.20
C ALA A 661 16.58 4.97 -16.96
N GLY A 662 15.38 4.39 -16.99
CA GLY A 662 14.35 4.60 -15.99
C GLY A 662 14.03 3.40 -15.12
N TYR A 663 13.13 3.61 -14.17
CA TYR A 663 12.77 2.62 -13.15
C TYR A 663 12.16 1.34 -13.74
N ARG A 664 11.51 1.38 -14.93
CA ARG A 664 10.96 0.17 -15.56
C ARG A 664 12.05 -0.79 -16.04
N ALA A 665 13.19 -0.26 -16.47
CA ALA A 665 14.36 -1.08 -16.80
C ALA A 665 14.97 -1.69 -15.51
N ILE A 666 15.03 -0.95 -14.39
CA ILE A 666 15.45 -1.48 -13.10
C ILE A 666 14.54 -2.66 -12.70
N ASP A 667 13.21 -2.50 -12.76
CA ASP A 667 12.25 -3.54 -12.38
C ASP A 667 12.44 -4.82 -13.21
N SER A 668 12.66 -4.72 -14.51
CA SER A 668 12.89 -5.90 -15.35
C SER A 668 14.24 -6.57 -15.06
N MET A 669 15.32 -5.79 -14.83
CA MET A 669 16.65 -6.32 -14.53
C MET A 669 16.73 -6.97 -13.14
N ARG A 670 16.06 -6.39 -12.11
CA ARG A 670 16.05 -6.99 -10.77
C ARG A 670 15.34 -8.35 -10.75
N LEU A 671 14.27 -8.51 -11.56
CA LEU A 671 13.57 -9.80 -11.69
C LEU A 671 14.49 -10.90 -12.20
N GLU A 672 15.29 -10.63 -13.24
CA GLU A 672 16.27 -11.59 -13.76
C GLU A 672 17.34 -11.98 -12.75
N LYS A 673 17.72 -11.01 -11.87
CA LYS A 673 18.75 -11.21 -10.84
C LYS A 673 18.19 -11.80 -9.55
N GLY A 674 16.90 -11.94 -9.43
CA GLY A 674 16.27 -12.50 -8.23
C GLY A 674 16.29 -11.56 -7.03
N TYR A 675 16.42 -10.25 -7.24
CA TYR A 675 16.33 -9.27 -6.16
C TYR A 675 14.88 -9.01 -5.77
N ARG A 676 14.61 -9.05 -4.46
CA ARG A 676 13.26 -8.94 -3.89
C ARG A 676 12.82 -7.48 -3.82
N VAL A 677 11.50 -7.28 -3.91
CA VAL A 677 10.86 -5.98 -3.65
C VAL A 677 10.05 -6.08 -2.38
N TRP A 678 10.35 -5.21 -1.43
CA TRP A 678 9.55 -5.09 -0.23
C TRP A 678 8.14 -4.60 -0.57
N SER A 679 7.15 -5.02 0.20
CA SER A 679 5.70 -4.87 -0.04
C SER A 679 5.10 -5.73 -1.16
N ALA A 680 5.91 -6.47 -1.92
CA ALA A 680 5.46 -7.42 -2.93
C ALA A 680 6.01 -8.82 -2.65
N ASP A 681 7.32 -9.02 -2.82
CA ASP A 681 7.98 -10.31 -2.63
C ASP A 681 8.28 -10.63 -1.16
N ILE A 682 8.55 -9.61 -0.37
CA ILE A 682 8.83 -9.68 1.07
C ILE A 682 7.98 -8.66 1.82
N THR A 683 7.43 -9.06 2.96
CA THR A 683 6.48 -8.29 3.77
C THR A 683 6.64 -8.62 5.26
N PRO A 684 5.98 -7.90 6.18
CA PRO A 684 5.93 -8.28 7.59
C PRO A 684 5.35 -9.68 7.89
N GLU A 685 4.69 -10.34 6.93
CA GLU A 685 4.19 -11.71 7.04
C GLU A 685 5.15 -12.77 6.46
N THR A 686 6.30 -12.35 5.91
CA THR A 686 7.28 -13.25 5.29
C THR A 686 8.61 -13.15 6.02
N ASP A 687 9.28 -14.28 6.22
CA ASP A 687 10.58 -14.30 6.87
C ASP A 687 11.75 -14.47 5.88
N PRO A 688 12.98 -14.12 6.28
CA PRO A 688 14.15 -14.22 5.42
C PRO A 688 14.45 -15.64 4.92
N LEU A 689 14.05 -16.70 5.65
CA LEU A 689 14.36 -18.09 5.29
C LEU A 689 13.49 -18.54 4.12
N GLU A 690 12.18 -18.25 4.19
CA GLU A 690 11.25 -18.57 3.10
C GLU A 690 11.45 -17.69 1.87
N ALA A 691 11.91 -16.44 2.05
CA ALA A 691 12.21 -15.49 1.00
C ALA A 691 13.55 -15.72 0.26
N GLY A 692 14.36 -16.71 0.73
CA GLY A 692 15.69 -16.97 0.16
C GLY A 692 16.75 -15.96 0.59
N LEU A 693 16.50 -15.17 1.64
CA LEU A 693 17.39 -14.15 2.20
C LEU A 693 18.16 -14.62 3.45
N GLY A 694 18.11 -15.91 3.78
CA GLY A 694 18.77 -16.47 4.95
C GLY A 694 20.29 -16.23 5.01
N PHE A 695 20.94 -15.94 3.87
CA PHE A 695 22.35 -15.55 3.80
C PHE A 695 22.65 -14.25 4.57
N ALA A 696 21.66 -13.36 4.69
CA ALA A 696 21.79 -12.08 5.39
C ALA A 696 21.64 -12.25 6.92
N VAL A 697 20.91 -13.26 7.39
CA VAL A 697 20.67 -13.48 8.83
C VAL A 697 21.94 -13.98 9.53
N LYS A 698 22.40 -13.29 10.59
CA LYS A 698 23.58 -13.64 11.36
C LYS A 698 23.23 -13.93 12.81
N PHE A 699 22.88 -15.20 13.07
CA PHE A 699 22.55 -15.68 14.44
C PHE A 699 23.72 -15.59 15.41
N ASP A 700 24.95 -15.67 14.91
CA ASP A 700 26.23 -15.75 15.64
C ASP A 700 26.93 -14.40 15.85
N LYS A 701 26.28 -13.27 15.57
CA LYS A 701 26.90 -11.94 15.69
C LYS A 701 27.10 -11.43 17.14
N GLY A 702 26.82 -12.28 18.13
CA GLY A 702 27.07 -12.00 19.55
C GLY A 702 26.10 -11.04 20.23
N VAL A 703 25.11 -10.54 19.50
CA VAL A 703 24.07 -9.64 20.00
C VAL A 703 22.71 -10.13 19.50
N ASP A 704 21.72 -10.13 20.39
CA ASP A 704 20.35 -10.44 20.01
C ASP A 704 19.73 -9.32 19.18
N PHE A 705 18.90 -9.71 18.21
CA PHE A 705 18.14 -8.78 17.37
C PHE A 705 16.65 -9.12 17.40
N ILE A 706 15.81 -8.13 17.06
CA ILE A 706 14.35 -8.30 17.02
C ILE A 706 14.02 -9.43 16.03
N GLY A 707 13.13 -10.36 16.43
CA GLY A 707 12.72 -11.51 15.61
C GLY A 707 13.67 -12.73 15.66
N LYS A 708 14.88 -12.64 16.29
CA LYS A 708 15.85 -13.75 16.33
C LYS A 708 15.25 -15.05 16.84
N ALA A 709 14.59 -15.02 18.01
CA ALA A 709 14.01 -16.21 18.62
C ALA A 709 12.93 -16.88 17.75
N ALA A 710 12.17 -16.08 17.00
CA ALA A 710 11.19 -16.60 16.04
C ALA A 710 11.89 -17.29 14.85
N LEU A 711 12.95 -16.68 14.31
CA LEU A 711 13.71 -17.28 13.20
C LEU A 711 14.48 -18.55 13.63
N GLU A 712 15.02 -18.61 14.84
CA GLU A 712 15.68 -19.82 15.36
C GLU A 712 14.72 -21.01 15.42
N ARG A 713 13.47 -20.79 15.87
CA ARG A 713 12.42 -21.84 15.82
C ARG A 713 12.13 -22.27 14.38
N LYS A 714 11.87 -21.30 13.49
CA LYS A 714 11.60 -21.59 12.06
C LYS A 714 12.76 -22.29 11.35
N THR A 715 13.99 -21.98 11.73
CA THR A 715 15.18 -22.66 11.18
C THR A 715 15.18 -24.15 11.57
N SER A 716 14.80 -24.49 12.82
CA SER A 716 14.74 -25.88 13.26
C SER A 716 13.61 -26.69 12.61
N GLU A 717 12.51 -26.05 12.26
CA GLU A 717 11.34 -26.68 11.62
C GLU A 717 11.51 -26.77 10.09
N GLY A 718 12.31 -25.90 9.50
CA GLY A 718 12.42 -25.69 8.06
C GLY A 718 11.23 -24.88 7.50
N PRO A 719 11.43 -24.13 6.41
CA PRO A 719 10.34 -23.34 5.81
C PRO A 719 9.31 -24.26 5.14
N SER A 720 8.03 -24.07 5.48
CA SER A 720 6.90 -24.79 4.87
C SER A 720 6.62 -24.37 3.42
N ARG A 721 7.04 -23.16 3.07
CA ARG A 721 6.93 -22.57 1.71
C ARG A 721 8.22 -21.86 1.35
N ARG A 722 8.44 -21.66 0.06
CA ARG A 722 9.60 -20.92 -0.47
C ARG A 722 9.17 -19.96 -1.58
N LEU A 723 9.82 -18.82 -1.64
CA LEU A 723 9.71 -17.93 -2.79
C LEU A 723 10.45 -18.55 -3.96
N CYS A 724 9.73 -18.84 -5.04
CA CYS A 724 10.24 -19.50 -6.24
C CYS A 724 10.21 -18.57 -7.43
N CYS A 725 11.22 -18.63 -8.28
CA CYS A 725 11.24 -18.03 -9.61
C CYS A 725 10.49 -18.96 -10.58
N LEU A 726 9.46 -18.42 -11.23
CA LEU A 726 8.68 -19.11 -12.27
C LEU A 726 8.98 -18.50 -13.64
N VAL A 727 9.17 -19.33 -14.63
CA VAL A 727 9.25 -18.91 -16.04
C VAL A 727 8.01 -19.41 -16.75
N LEU A 728 7.22 -18.49 -17.34
CA LEU A 728 6.04 -18.79 -18.12
C LEU A 728 6.44 -19.20 -19.55
N ASP A 729 5.73 -20.15 -20.15
CA ASP A 729 6.01 -20.63 -21.51
C ASP A 729 5.67 -19.55 -22.56
N ASP A 730 4.64 -18.71 -22.33
CA ASP A 730 4.33 -17.56 -23.19
C ASP A 730 5.02 -16.30 -22.65
N HIS A 731 6.03 -15.80 -23.35
CA HIS A 731 6.78 -14.60 -22.96
C HIS A 731 5.97 -13.31 -23.01
N THR A 732 4.80 -13.29 -23.67
CA THR A 732 3.89 -12.12 -23.70
C THR A 732 2.89 -12.11 -22.54
N ALA A 733 2.70 -13.25 -21.86
CA ALA A 733 1.85 -13.36 -20.68
C ALA A 733 2.58 -12.87 -19.45
N VAL A 734 2.18 -11.73 -18.90
CA VAL A 734 2.82 -11.11 -17.73
C VAL A 734 1.88 -11.15 -16.53
N ALA A 735 2.30 -11.83 -15.48
CA ALA A 735 1.65 -11.77 -14.17
C ALA A 735 2.01 -10.46 -13.46
N LEU A 736 1.06 -9.86 -12.75
CA LEU A 736 1.16 -8.52 -12.17
C LEU A 736 1.15 -8.50 -10.64
N GLY A 737 0.91 -9.68 -10.04
CA GLY A 737 0.74 -9.89 -8.60
C GLY A 737 -0.68 -10.30 -8.24
N ASN A 738 -0.77 -11.19 -7.25
CA ASN A 738 -1.96 -11.87 -6.75
C ASN A 738 -2.57 -12.93 -7.67
N GLU A 739 -2.03 -13.18 -8.85
CA GLU A 739 -2.47 -14.28 -9.71
C GLU A 739 -2.31 -15.62 -8.98
N PRO A 740 -3.31 -16.54 -9.04
CA PRO A 740 -3.19 -17.86 -8.45
C PRO A 740 -2.20 -18.74 -9.23
N VAL A 741 -1.46 -19.53 -8.48
CA VAL A 741 -0.62 -20.60 -9.01
C VAL A 741 -1.25 -21.94 -8.64
N ARG A 742 -1.40 -22.86 -9.62
CA ARG A 742 -1.91 -24.20 -9.36
C ARG A 742 -0.92 -25.29 -9.79
N ALA A 743 -1.00 -26.42 -9.11
CA ALA A 743 -0.36 -27.67 -9.48
C ALA A 743 -1.40 -28.78 -9.39
N GLU A 744 -1.45 -29.66 -10.37
CA GLU A 744 -2.41 -30.80 -10.42
C GLU A 744 -3.89 -30.39 -10.23
N GLY A 745 -4.22 -29.16 -10.63
CA GLY A 745 -5.59 -28.60 -10.52
C GLY A 745 -5.89 -27.83 -9.24
N GLU A 746 -5.06 -27.95 -8.20
CA GLU A 746 -5.26 -27.30 -6.90
C GLU A 746 -4.46 -25.97 -6.80
N ILE A 747 -5.03 -24.96 -6.14
CA ILE A 747 -4.33 -23.69 -5.88
C ILE A 747 -3.27 -23.93 -4.80
N VAL A 748 -2.01 -23.78 -5.16
CA VAL A 748 -0.85 -24.04 -4.30
C VAL A 748 -0.07 -22.78 -3.92
N GLY A 749 -0.36 -21.64 -4.55
CA GLY A 749 0.37 -20.44 -4.27
C GLY A 749 -0.19 -19.19 -4.94
N ARG A 750 0.55 -18.10 -4.78
CA ARG A 750 0.19 -16.78 -5.26
C ARG A 750 1.41 -16.07 -5.81
N VAL A 751 1.27 -15.45 -6.98
CA VAL A 751 2.30 -14.56 -7.54
C VAL A 751 2.45 -13.33 -6.66
N THR A 752 3.69 -12.95 -6.37
CA THR A 752 4.05 -11.74 -5.62
C THR A 752 4.45 -10.60 -6.55
N SER A 753 5.31 -10.88 -7.53
CA SER A 753 5.71 -9.93 -8.57
C SER A 753 5.96 -10.66 -9.89
N GLY A 754 5.92 -9.93 -11.00
CA GLY A 754 6.22 -10.51 -12.32
C GLY A 754 6.51 -9.41 -13.34
N GLY A 755 7.06 -9.82 -14.46
CA GLY A 755 7.45 -8.95 -15.56
C GLY A 755 8.26 -9.69 -16.62
N GLN A 756 8.77 -8.95 -17.61
CA GLN A 756 9.60 -9.50 -18.66
C GLN A 756 11.08 -9.38 -18.32
N GLY A 757 11.81 -10.46 -18.49
CA GLY A 757 13.27 -10.50 -18.48
C GLY A 757 13.80 -10.45 -19.89
N TYR A 758 14.17 -9.25 -20.35
CA TYR A 758 14.55 -9.02 -21.74
C TYR A 758 15.88 -9.65 -22.12
N SER A 759 16.85 -9.77 -21.20
CA SER A 759 18.13 -10.43 -21.48
C SER A 759 18.03 -11.95 -21.47
N VAL A 760 17.09 -12.51 -20.70
CA VAL A 760 16.89 -13.98 -20.62
C VAL A 760 15.77 -14.46 -21.55
N GLY A 761 15.06 -13.55 -22.20
CA GLY A 761 14.03 -13.88 -23.18
C GLY A 761 12.79 -14.55 -22.59
N ALA A 762 12.36 -14.18 -21.38
CA ALA A 762 11.32 -14.90 -20.68
C ALA A 762 10.37 -13.99 -19.90
N SER A 763 9.10 -14.41 -19.74
CA SER A 763 8.21 -13.87 -18.72
C SER A 763 8.51 -14.54 -17.39
N ILE A 764 8.77 -13.73 -16.38
CA ILE A 764 9.20 -14.16 -15.04
C ILE A 764 8.12 -13.81 -14.04
N ALA A 765 7.82 -14.72 -13.12
CA ALA A 765 6.99 -14.44 -11.95
C ALA A 765 7.65 -15.00 -10.70
N TYR A 766 7.46 -14.32 -9.57
CA TYR A 766 7.82 -14.85 -8.26
C TYR A 766 6.56 -15.26 -7.51
N ALA A 767 6.61 -16.42 -6.87
CA ALA A 767 5.48 -16.93 -6.09
C ALA A 767 5.97 -17.75 -4.89
N TYR A 768 5.27 -17.64 -3.76
CA TYR A 768 5.45 -18.58 -2.65
C TYR A 768 4.73 -19.88 -2.97
N LEU A 769 5.49 -20.97 -2.99
CA LEU A 769 4.99 -22.35 -3.19
C LEU A 769 5.33 -23.21 -1.98
N PRO A 770 4.54 -24.26 -1.69
CA PRO A 770 4.92 -25.29 -0.73
C PRO A 770 6.34 -25.81 -0.98
N ALA A 771 7.07 -26.12 0.08
CA ALA A 771 8.48 -26.51 -0.02
C ALA A 771 8.72 -27.70 -0.94
N GLU A 772 7.80 -28.67 -0.99
CA GLU A 772 7.83 -29.85 -1.87
C GLU A 772 7.69 -29.52 -3.37
N LEU A 773 7.08 -28.40 -3.70
CA LEU A 773 6.92 -27.91 -5.08
C LEU A 773 8.02 -26.90 -5.50
N SER A 774 8.97 -26.56 -4.60
CA SER A 774 9.99 -25.55 -4.85
C SER A 774 11.21 -26.05 -5.64
N THR A 775 11.21 -27.31 -6.07
CA THR A 775 12.34 -27.90 -6.81
C THR A 775 12.37 -27.38 -8.26
N PRO A 776 13.53 -26.90 -8.76
CA PRO A 776 13.68 -26.53 -10.16
C PRO A 776 13.25 -27.64 -11.12
N GLY A 777 12.46 -27.26 -12.14
CA GLY A 777 11.85 -28.20 -13.11
C GLY A 777 10.40 -28.59 -12.79
N THR A 778 9.90 -28.30 -11.57
CA THR A 778 8.48 -28.53 -11.22
C THR A 778 7.58 -27.72 -12.13
N GLY A 779 6.62 -28.38 -12.77
CA GLY A 779 5.59 -27.75 -13.61
C GLY A 779 4.45 -27.21 -12.75
N VAL A 780 4.04 -25.98 -13.03
CA VAL A 780 2.88 -25.31 -12.43
C VAL A 780 2.16 -24.50 -13.51
N GLU A 781 0.99 -23.96 -13.18
CA GLU A 781 0.27 -23.03 -14.05
C GLU A 781 -0.08 -21.75 -13.29
N VAL A 782 0.01 -20.61 -13.98
CA VAL A 782 -0.35 -19.28 -13.45
C VAL A 782 -1.58 -18.76 -14.18
N GLU A 783 -2.61 -18.32 -13.48
CA GLU A 783 -3.79 -17.75 -14.12
C GLU A 783 -3.61 -16.26 -14.43
N VAL A 784 -3.33 -15.94 -15.69
CA VAL A 784 -3.18 -14.57 -16.17
C VAL A 784 -4.46 -14.14 -16.88
N PHE A 785 -5.23 -13.19 -16.28
CA PHE A 785 -6.51 -12.69 -16.81
C PHE A 785 -7.50 -13.80 -17.22
N GLY A 786 -7.69 -14.80 -16.33
CA GLY A 786 -8.63 -15.92 -16.54
C GLY A 786 -8.11 -17.03 -17.45
N ARG A 787 -6.85 -16.99 -17.86
CA ARG A 787 -6.19 -18.05 -18.65
C ARG A 787 -5.07 -18.69 -17.85
N TRP A 788 -5.07 -20.00 -17.78
CA TRP A 788 -3.99 -20.76 -17.17
C TRP A 788 -2.82 -20.90 -18.13
N GLU A 789 -1.70 -20.30 -17.77
CA GLU A 789 -0.44 -20.31 -18.53
C GLU A 789 0.52 -21.31 -17.90
N PRO A 790 1.02 -22.29 -18.66
CA PRO A 790 2.05 -23.20 -18.17
C PRO A 790 3.31 -22.44 -17.75
N ALA A 791 3.88 -22.85 -16.61
CA ALA A 791 5.10 -22.28 -16.06
C ALA A 791 5.94 -23.35 -15.38
N ARG A 792 7.23 -23.07 -15.16
CA ARG A 792 8.16 -23.95 -14.46
C ARG A 792 8.90 -23.23 -13.38
N VAL A 793 9.06 -23.90 -12.24
CA VAL A 793 10.00 -23.48 -11.20
C VAL A 793 11.41 -23.54 -11.78
N THR A 794 12.16 -22.45 -11.69
CA THR A 794 13.49 -22.35 -12.26
C THR A 794 14.50 -21.95 -11.20
N GLN A 795 15.73 -22.41 -11.35
CA GLN A 795 16.81 -21.99 -10.48
C GLN A 795 17.14 -20.51 -10.69
N GLU A 796 17.18 -19.77 -9.60
CA GLU A 796 17.56 -18.36 -9.60
C GLU A 796 19.01 -18.12 -9.13
N PRO A 797 19.62 -17.02 -9.52
CA PRO A 797 19.12 -16.03 -10.48
C PRO A 797 19.23 -16.54 -11.93
N LEU A 798 18.32 -16.07 -12.79
CA LEU A 798 18.33 -16.39 -14.21
C LEU A 798 19.50 -15.71 -14.97
N PHE A 799 19.87 -14.51 -14.52
CA PHE A 799 20.95 -13.72 -15.07
C PHE A 799 22.16 -13.73 -14.14
N ASP A 800 23.36 -13.99 -14.70
CA ASP A 800 24.64 -14.01 -13.97
C ASP A 800 24.58 -14.78 -12.62
N PRO A 801 24.28 -16.09 -12.66
CA PRO A 801 24.05 -16.88 -11.44
C PRO A 801 25.28 -16.95 -10.50
N LYS A 802 26.48 -16.76 -11.05
CA LYS A 802 27.73 -16.75 -10.25
C LYS A 802 28.07 -15.38 -9.67
N GLY A 803 27.42 -14.32 -10.13
CA GLY A 803 27.72 -12.95 -9.74
C GLY A 803 29.06 -12.45 -10.25
N ASP A 804 29.51 -12.92 -11.42
CA ASP A 804 30.80 -12.57 -12.00
C ASP A 804 30.79 -11.10 -12.48
N ARG A 805 29.65 -10.63 -13.04
CA ARG A 805 29.50 -9.25 -13.49
C ARG A 805 29.58 -8.22 -12.38
N ILE A 806 28.92 -8.46 -11.27
CA ILE A 806 28.91 -7.51 -10.14
C ILE A 806 30.26 -7.42 -9.42
N ARG A 807 31.12 -8.45 -9.59
CA ARG A 807 32.44 -8.54 -8.96
C ARG A 807 33.57 -8.20 -9.91
N SER A 808 33.29 -8.05 -11.19
CA SER A 808 34.28 -7.75 -12.23
C SER A 808 35.03 -6.42 -12.04
#